data_6e37789313b1b805a4de6506af485eb4
#
_entry.id   6e37789313b1b805a4de6506af485eb4
#
_cell.length_a   1.000
_cell.length_b   1.000
_cell.length_c   1.000
_cell.angle_alpha   90.00
_cell.angle_beta   90.00
_cell.angle_gamma   90.00
#
_symmetry.space_group_name_H-M   'P 1'
#
loop_
_entity.id
_entity.type
_entity.pdbx_description
1 polymer ?
#
loop_
_entity_poly.entity_id
_entity_poly.type
_entity_poly.pdbx_seq_one_letter_code
_entity_poly.pdbx_strand_id
1 'polypeptide(L)'
;MKENSKCPVTGSTAARGMSNRDWWPNQLNLKILHQNSLMSNPMDEEFNYSREFGKLDLKAIKDDLYKLMTDSQDWWPADWGHYGPLFIRMAWHSAGTYRMGDGRGGAGSGSQRFAPLNSWPDNVNLDKARRLLWPVKKKYGRSISWADLMILAGNCALESMGFKTFGFGGGREDIWEPEEDIYWGNESEWLGDKRYSGERELENPLAAVQMGLIYVNPEGPNGNPDPVASGHDVRETFARMAMNDEETVALVAGGHTFGKCHGAGDAKFVGPEPEAAPVEEQGLGWKSSYKSGKGGDTISSGLEGAWKPNPTNWDMGYLKVLFKYEWELFKSPAGAHIWLAKDVDDEDMVVDAHDPSKKVRPMMTTADLSLRFDPVYEKIARRYLANPEEFADAFARAWFKLTHRDMGPRSRYLGKEVPAEELIWQDPVPAVNHKLVDDKDTASLKDKILASGLSISELVSTAWASASTFRGSDKRGGANGARIRLEPQKNWEVNEPARLKKVLDSLEKIQKEFNSAQSGGKKISLADLIVLGGSAAVEKAAKNAGHEVKVPFTPGRTDASQEQTDAASFAVLEPLADVFRNYAKSGYAEHVEELLVDRAQLLTLTAPEMTVLVGGMRVLSTNFGQTKHGVFTDRVESLTSDFFVNLLDMGTGWKPSSGDKDLFEGYDRVTGKVKWSGTRADLVFGSNSQLRAIAEVYACDDSQKKFVTDFVKAWCKVMNADRFDIE
;
A
#
# COMPACT_ATOMS: atom_id res chain seq x y z
N MET A 1 -17.33 -13.57 -33.66
CA MET A 1 -16.58 -13.41 -34.93
C MET A 1 -15.12 -13.33 -34.55
N LYS A 2 -14.29 -14.26 -35.01
CA LYS A 2 -12.84 -14.20 -34.75
C LYS A 2 -12.29 -13.05 -35.56
N GLU A 3 -11.86 -11.99 -34.96
CA GLU A 3 -11.04 -10.98 -35.62
C GLU A 3 -9.71 -11.62 -36.04
N ASN A 4 -9.41 -11.50 -37.32
CA ASN A 4 -8.14 -11.93 -37.87
C ASN A 4 -7.00 -11.20 -37.16
N SER A 5 -6.19 -11.93 -36.41
CA SER A 5 -4.94 -11.42 -35.84
C SER A 5 -4.02 -11.00 -37.02
N LYS A 6 -3.96 -9.70 -37.24
CA LYS A 6 -2.96 -9.13 -38.17
C LYS A 6 -1.57 -9.35 -37.56
N CYS A 7 -0.61 -9.68 -38.40
CA CYS A 7 0.78 -9.81 -38.02
C CYS A 7 1.22 -8.57 -37.18
N PRO A 8 1.74 -8.73 -35.97
CA PRO A 8 2.14 -7.61 -35.11
C PRO A 8 3.17 -6.67 -35.73
N VAL A 9 3.96 -7.18 -36.70
CA VAL A 9 5.01 -6.40 -37.39
C VAL A 9 4.46 -5.52 -38.52
N THR A 10 3.28 -5.83 -39.05
CA THR A 10 2.68 -5.12 -40.18
C THR A 10 1.40 -4.35 -39.88
N GLY A 11 0.87 -4.51 -38.67
CA GLY A 11 -0.34 -3.84 -38.20
C GLY A 11 -0.02 -2.50 -37.58
N SER A 12 0.25 -1.51 -38.42
CA SER A 12 0.59 -0.21 -37.92
C SER A 12 -0.51 0.47 -37.13
N THR A 13 -0.18 1.05 -36.13
CA THR A 13 -0.27 2.50 -35.96
C THR A 13 0.70 2.88 -34.86
N ALA A 14 1.65 3.65 -35.33
CA ALA A 14 2.44 4.58 -34.55
C ALA A 14 2.72 4.25 -33.07
N ALA A 15 3.97 3.96 -32.78
CA ALA A 15 4.70 4.46 -31.63
C ALA A 15 4.38 3.90 -30.24
N ARG A 16 3.55 2.89 -30.05
CA ARG A 16 3.58 2.07 -28.84
C ARG A 16 4.41 0.83 -29.13
N GLY A 17 5.64 0.79 -28.60
CA GLY A 17 6.37 -0.47 -28.55
C GLY A 17 5.50 -1.51 -27.85
N MET A 18 5.26 -2.67 -28.49
CA MET A 18 4.51 -3.74 -27.85
C MET A 18 5.32 -4.28 -26.67
N SER A 19 4.71 -4.37 -25.53
CA SER A 19 5.29 -5.05 -24.37
C SER A 19 5.13 -6.57 -24.52
N ASN A 20 5.90 -7.35 -23.76
CA ASN A 20 5.70 -8.80 -23.70
C ASN A 20 4.26 -9.17 -23.31
N ARG A 21 3.60 -8.34 -22.53
CA ARG A 21 2.21 -8.51 -22.10
C ARG A 21 1.22 -8.42 -23.28
N ASP A 22 1.53 -7.61 -24.27
CA ASP A 22 0.69 -7.48 -25.49
C ASP A 22 0.86 -8.68 -26.43
N TRP A 23 2.05 -9.31 -26.40
CA TRP A 23 2.34 -10.50 -27.20
C TRP A 23 1.88 -11.79 -26.53
N TRP A 24 2.08 -11.89 -25.21
CA TRP A 24 1.77 -13.04 -24.38
C TRP A 24 1.07 -12.60 -23.09
N PRO A 25 -0.26 -12.55 -23.08
CA PRO A 25 -1.02 -12.03 -21.92
C PRO A 25 -0.75 -12.77 -20.61
N ASN A 26 -0.27 -14.01 -20.68
CA ASN A 26 0.07 -14.81 -19.48
C ASN A 26 1.57 -14.73 -19.12
N GLN A 27 2.31 -13.77 -19.66
CA GLN A 27 3.72 -13.58 -19.33
C GLN A 27 3.88 -13.01 -17.93
N LEU A 28 4.84 -13.56 -17.17
CA LEU A 28 5.17 -13.05 -15.83
C LEU A 28 5.57 -11.56 -15.89
N ASN A 29 4.90 -10.72 -15.10
CA ASN A 29 5.13 -9.28 -15.12
C ASN A 29 6.34 -8.86 -14.25
N LEU A 30 7.55 -8.94 -14.82
CA LEU A 30 8.78 -8.50 -14.14
C LEU A 30 8.99 -6.97 -14.16
N LYS A 31 8.18 -6.21 -14.92
CA LYS A 31 8.32 -4.75 -14.99
C LYS A 31 8.11 -4.08 -13.64
N ILE A 32 7.22 -4.62 -12.80
CA ILE A 32 6.95 -4.08 -11.47
C ILE A 32 8.18 -4.04 -10.56
N LEU A 33 9.21 -4.86 -10.85
CA LEU A 33 10.48 -4.86 -10.12
C LEU A 33 11.45 -3.75 -10.56
N HIS A 34 11.08 -2.96 -11.54
CA HIS A 34 11.90 -1.88 -12.13
C HIS A 34 11.20 -0.52 -12.12
N GLN A 35 10.01 -0.44 -11.52
CA GLN A 35 9.28 0.82 -11.37
C GLN A 35 10.06 1.81 -10.51
N ASN A 36 9.81 3.09 -10.76
CA ASN A 36 10.42 4.19 -10.00
C ASN A 36 11.96 4.12 -9.96
N SER A 37 12.56 3.69 -11.08
CA SER A 37 14.01 3.62 -11.19
C SER A 37 14.63 5.03 -11.12
N LEU A 38 15.90 5.12 -10.69
CA LEU A 38 16.63 6.39 -10.70
C LEU A 38 16.70 7.02 -12.11
N MET A 39 16.55 6.23 -13.17
CA MET A 39 16.56 6.73 -14.55
C MET A 39 15.28 7.48 -14.93
N SER A 40 14.14 7.17 -14.30
CA SER A 40 12.87 7.88 -14.50
C SER A 40 12.66 9.03 -13.52
N ASN A 41 13.50 9.12 -12.49
CA ASN A 41 13.41 10.19 -11.49
C ASN A 41 14.05 11.47 -12.02
N PRO A 42 13.31 12.60 -12.17
CA PRO A 42 13.85 13.86 -12.65
C PRO A 42 14.62 14.65 -11.57
N MET A 43 14.69 14.12 -10.35
CA MET A 43 15.42 14.77 -9.25
C MET A 43 16.89 14.34 -9.28
N ASP A 44 17.78 15.21 -8.79
CA ASP A 44 19.21 14.96 -8.71
C ASP A 44 19.49 13.76 -7.77
N GLU A 45 20.59 13.01 -8.02
CA GLU A 45 20.99 11.86 -7.20
C GLU A 45 21.19 12.20 -5.70
N GLU A 46 21.57 13.44 -5.41
CA GLU A 46 21.75 13.94 -4.03
C GLU A 46 20.45 14.49 -3.41
N PHE A 47 19.33 14.43 -4.15
CA PHE A 47 18.07 14.90 -3.64
C PHE A 47 17.61 14.06 -2.45
N ASN A 48 17.27 14.72 -1.35
CA ASN A 48 16.72 14.08 -0.16
C ASN A 48 15.50 14.88 0.29
N TYR A 49 14.32 14.29 0.14
CA TYR A 49 13.07 14.96 0.43
C TYR A 49 12.95 15.40 1.89
N SER A 50 13.40 14.59 2.83
CA SER A 50 13.37 14.93 4.26
C SER A 50 14.15 16.21 4.54
N ARG A 51 15.34 16.37 3.93
CA ARG A 51 16.14 17.61 4.03
C ARG A 51 15.45 18.81 3.36
N GLU A 52 14.82 18.60 2.23
CA GLU A 52 14.10 19.67 1.51
C GLU A 52 12.84 20.09 2.27
N PHE A 53 12.06 19.13 2.78
CA PHE A 53 10.90 19.41 3.63
C PHE A 53 11.30 20.14 4.92
N GLY A 54 12.45 19.80 5.50
CA GLY A 54 12.99 20.51 6.67
C GLY A 54 13.24 22.02 6.48
N LYS A 55 13.33 22.48 5.23
CA LYS A 55 13.47 23.91 4.88
C LYS A 55 12.11 24.62 4.75
N LEU A 56 11.00 23.86 4.75
CA LEU A 56 9.67 24.39 4.51
C LEU A 56 9.19 25.22 5.70
N ASP A 57 8.76 26.45 5.44
CA ASP A 57 7.95 27.21 6.38
C ASP A 57 6.49 26.73 6.31
N LEU A 58 6.16 25.76 7.19
CA LEU A 58 4.84 25.15 7.22
C LEU A 58 3.73 26.17 7.49
N LYS A 59 4.00 27.21 8.29
CA LYS A 59 3.03 28.27 8.54
C LYS A 59 2.77 29.08 7.27
N ALA A 60 3.81 29.47 6.54
CA ALA A 60 3.66 30.27 5.33
C ALA A 60 2.87 29.54 4.23
N ILE A 61 3.11 28.23 4.03
CA ILE A 61 2.35 27.46 3.04
C ILE A 61 0.89 27.26 3.48
N LYS A 62 0.62 27.06 4.77
CA LYS A 62 -0.76 27.01 5.30
C LYS A 62 -1.48 28.34 5.11
N ASP A 63 -0.82 29.46 5.36
CA ASP A 63 -1.39 30.80 5.12
C ASP A 63 -1.74 31.02 3.64
N ASP A 64 -0.91 30.51 2.71
CA ASP A 64 -1.21 30.58 1.27
C ASP A 64 -2.39 29.64 0.90
N LEU A 65 -2.45 28.46 1.48
CA LEU A 65 -3.57 27.51 1.29
C LEU A 65 -4.89 28.10 1.83
N TYR A 66 -4.88 28.73 3.01
CA TYR A 66 -6.07 29.39 3.55
C TYR A 66 -6.58 30.52 2.63
N LYS A 67 -5.68 31.29 2.04
CA LYS A 67 -6.07 32.31 1.05
C LYS A 67 -6.70 31.67 -0.19
N LEU A 68 -6.10 30.57 -0.68
CA LEU A 68 -6.60 29.84 -1.84
C LEU A 68 -8.03 29.30 -1.60
N MET A 69 -8.36 28.91 -0.37
CA MET A 69 -9.70 28.35 -0.06
C MET A 69 -10.84 29.29 -0.44
N THR A 70 -10.65 30.59 -0.34
CA THR A 70 -11.68 31.61 -0.60
C THR A 70 -11.40 32.49 -1.83
N ASP A 71 -10.34 32.21 -2.58
CA ASP A 71 -10.01 32.90 -3.83
C ASP A 71 -10.66 32.21 -5.04
N SER A 72 -11.98 32.39 -5.15
CA SER A 72 -12.78 31.74 -6.18
C SER A 72 -12.40 32.21 -7.59
N GLN A 73 -12.07 31.28 -8.47
CA GLN A 73 -11.62 31.54 -9.83
C GLN A 73 -12.76 31.44 -10.84
N ASP A 74 -12.87 32.40 -11.77
CA ASP A 74 -13.92 32.40 -12.79
C ASP A 74 -13.92 31.18 -13.70
N TRP A 75 -12.76 30.59 -13.92
CA TRP A 75 -12.64 29.39 -14.74
C TRP A 75 -13.18 28.12 -14.04
N TRP A 76 -13.19 28.09 -12.70
CA TRP A 76 -13.75 27.04 -11.85
C TRP A 76 -14.28 27.66 -10.53
N PRO A 77 -15.51 28.20 -10.51
CA PRO A 77 -16.06 28.87 -9.33
C PRO A 77 -16.25 27.93 -8.14
N ALA A 78 -15.91 28.42 -6.95
CA ALA A 78 -16.07 27.67 -5.71
C ALA A 78 -17.54 27.66 -5.23
N ASP A 79 -18.03 26.51 -4.76
CA ASP A 79 -19.32 26.39 -4.12
C ASP A 79 -19.35 27.22 -2.83
N TRP A 80 -20.37 28.05 -2.65
CA TRP A 80 -20.47 29.01 -1.54
C TRP A 80 -19.21 29.89 -1.37
N GLY A 81 -18.44 30.07 -2.43
CA GLY A 81 -17.19 30.84 -2.40
C GLY A 81 -16.04 30.18 -1.67
N HIS A 82 -16.07 28.87 -1.42
CA HIS A 82 -15.06 28.14 -0.64
C HIS A 82 -14.66 26.82 -1.27
N TYR A 83 -13.38 26.65 -1.63
CA TYR A 83 -12.85 25.41 -2.22
C TYR A 83 -12.62 24.26 -1.23
N GLY A 84 -12.76 24.50 0.06
CA GLY A 84 -12.47 23.50 1.09
C GLY A 84 -13.06 22.14 0.83
N PRO A 85 -14.37 22.00 0.52
CA PRO A 85 -14.98 20.71 0.22
C PRO A 85 -14.32 19.98 -0.97
N LEU A 86 -13.91 20.72 -2.01
CA LEU A 86 -13.20 20.14 -3.16
C LEU A 86 -11.82 19.61 -2.76
N PHE A 87 -11.09 20.30 -1.88
CA PHE A 87 -9.78 19.85 -1.40
C PHE A 87 -9.88 18.71 -0.37
N ILE A 88 -10.93 18.68 0.46
CA ILE A 88 -11.21 17.51 1.31
C ILE A 88 -11.43 16.28 0.43
N ARG A 89 -12.27 16.39 -0.60
CA ARG A 89 -12.52 15.29 -1.53
C ARG A 89 -11.24 14.84 -2.25
N MET A 90 -10.39 15.76 -2.69
CA MET A 90 -9.10 15.45 -3.31
C MET A 90 -8.18 14.66 -2.36
N ALA A 91 -8.04 15.10 -1.12
CA ALA A 91 -7.21 14.42 -0.12
C ALA A 91 -7.77 13.05 0.24
N TRP A 92 -9.09 12.95 0.42
CA TRP A 92 -9.78 11.68 0.64
C TRP A 92 -9.53 10.71 -0.50
N HIS A 93 -9.73 11.12 -1.75
CA HIS A 93 -9.57 10.29 -2.93
C HIS A 93 -8.10 9.96 -3.24
N SER A 94 -7.13 10.72 -2.71
CA SER A 94 -5.72 10.32 -2.70
C SER A 94 -5.48 9.18 -1.72
N ALA A 95 -6.05 9.26 -0.51
CA ALA A 95 -5.80 8.33 0.58
C ALA A 95 -6.69 7.07 0.52
N GLY A 96 -7.93 7.19 0.05
CA GLY A 96 -8.94 6.13 0.04
C GLY A 96 -8.67 4.98 -0.93
N THR A 97 -7.62 5.06 -1.73
CA THR A 97 -7.14 3.96 -2.58
C THR A 97 -6.29 2.95 -1.81
N TYR A 98 -5.93 3.24 -0.54
CA TYR A 98 -5.16 2.33 0.30
C TYR A 98 -5.90 1.02 0.52
N ARG A 99 -5.19 -0.10 0.36
CA ARG A 99 -5.70 -1.44 0.65
C ARG A 99 -4.78 -2.15 1.64
N MET A 100 -5.37 -2.53 2.77
CA MET A 100 -4.62 -3.11 3.88
C MET A 100 -4.03 -4.48 3.56
N GLY A 101 -4.60 -5.22 2.60
CA GLY A 101 -4.19 -6.58 2.25
C GLY A 101 -2.74 -6.66 1.74
N ASP A 102 -2.32 -5.69 0.92
CA ASP A 102 -0.95 -5.61 0.39
C ASP A 102 -0.27 -4.26 0.64
N GLY A 103 -0.96 -3.31 1.27
CA GLY A 103 -0.44 -1.99 1.61
C GLY A 103 -0.29 -1.03 0.43
N ARG A 104 -0.74 -1.41 -0.77
CA ARG A 104 -0.67 -0.57 -1.97
C ARG A 104 -1.80 0.45 -2.01
N GLY A 105 -1.71 1.41 -2.91
CA GLY A 105 -2.59 2.57 -2.94
C GLY A 105 -2.21 3.60 -1.87
N GLY A 106 -3.14 4.47 -1.54
CA GLY A 106 -2.95 5.51 -0.54
C GLY A 106 -2.35 6.81 -1.08
N ALA A 107 -2.05 7.70 -0.17
CA ALA A 107 -1.58 9.06 -0.48
C ALA A 107 -0.05 9.18 -0.57
N GLY A 108 0.69 8.11 -0.23
CA GLY A 108 2.12 8.16 0.05
C GLY A 108 3.03 8.50 -1.12
N SER A 109 2.54 8.44 -2.36
CA SER A 109 3.32 8.64 -3.59
C SER A 109 2.80 9.75 -4.50
N GLY A 110 1.60 10.29 -4.22
CA GLY A 110 0.94 11.27 -5.09
C GLY A 110 0.42 10.66 -6.40
N SER A 111 0.11 9.37 -6.42
CA SER A 111 -0.32 8.59 -7.57
C SER A 111 -1.63 9.08 -8.21
N GLN A 112 -2.47 9.85 -7.50
CA GLN A 112 -3.68 10.48 -8.07
C GLN A 112 -3.37 11.37 -9.29
N ARG A 113 -2.13 11.77 -9.52
CA ARG A 113 -1.71 12.55 -10.70
C ARG A 113 -1.65 11.73 -12.00
N PHE A 114 -1.61 10.40 -11.88
CA PHE A 114 -1.34 9.48 -12.98
C PHE A 114 -2.53 8.58 -13.30
N ALA A 115 -2.56 8.07 -14.54
CA ALA A 115 -3.47 7.01 -14.92
C ALA A 115 -3.26 5.75 -14.05
N PRO A 116 -4.31 4.96 -13.77
CA PRO A 116 -5.69 5.21 -14.14
C PRO A 116 -6.41 6.17 -13.18
N LEU A 117 -5.82 6.46 -12.00
CA LEU A 117 -6.47 7.17 -10.89
C LEU A 117 -6.94 8.57 -11.27
N ASN A 118 -6.13 9.32 -12.02
CA ASN A 118 -6.49 10.67 -12.48
C ASN A 118 -7.72 10.70 -13.39
N SER A 119 -8.10 9.57 -13.97
CA SER A 119 -9.18 9.42 -14.94
C SER A 119 -10.33 8.51 -14.47
N TRP A 120 -10.31 8.06 -13.22
CA TRP A 120 -11.43 7.32 -12.66
C TRP A 120 -12.71 8.17 -12.58
N PRO A 121 -13.90 7.59 -12.82
CA PRO A 121 -15.17 8.30 -12.74
C PRO A 121 -15.38 8.99 -11.38
N ASP A 122 -14.95 8.36 -10.28
CA ASP A 122 -15.08 8.94 -8.95
C ASP A 122 -14.13 10.13 -8.70
N ASN A 123 -13.11 10.29 -9.53
CA ASN A 123 -12.18 11.42 -9.49
C ASN A 123 -12.57 12.57 -10.43
N VAL A 124 -13.78 12.56 -10.97
CA VAL A 124 -14.29 13.65 -11.82
C VAL A 124 -14.06 15.01 -11.17
N ASN A 125 -13.46 15.92 -11.95
CA ASN A 125 -13.14 17.30 -11.57
C ASN A 125 -12.05 17.48 -10.48
N LEU A 126 -11.36 16.43 -10.01
CA LEU A 126 -10.20 16.57 -9.11
C LEU A 126 -8.94 17.04 -9.84
N ASP A 127 -8.89 16.95 -11.16
CA ASP A 127 -7.90 17.61 -11.99
C ASP A 127 -7.91 19.14 -11.79
N LYS A 128 -9.11 19.75 -11.59
CA LYS A 128 -9.26 21.17 -11.26
C LYS A 128 -8.71 21.49 -9.87
N ALA A 129 -8.93 20.60 -8.88
CA ALA A 129 -8.36 20.77 -7.55
C ALA A 129 -6.82 20.84 -7.60
N ARG A 130 -6.19 19.89 -8.30
CA ARG A 130 -4.73 19.90 -8.50
C ARG A 130 -4.25 21.13 -9.27
N ARG A 131 -5.00 21.59 -10.28
CA ARG A 131 -4.67 22.81 -11.04
C ARG A 131 -4.75 24.06 -10.15
N LEU A 132 -5.73 24.15 -9.25
CA LEU A 132 -5.85 25.25 -8.28
C LEU A 132 -4.68 25.28 -7.30
N LEU A 133 -4.09 24.14 -6.95
CA LEU A 133 -2.90 24.05 -6.09
C LEU A 133 -1.59 24.44 -6.78
N TRP A 134 -1.56 24.48 -8.13
CA TRP A 134 -0.31 24.72 -8.86
C TRP A 134 0.44 25.99 -8.45
N PRO A 135 -0.19 27.15 -8.21
CA PRO A 135 0.52 28.35 -7.76
C PRO A 135 1.26 28.14 -6.44
N VAL A 136 0.67 27.38 -5.50
CA VAL A 136 1.31 27.03 -4.23
C VAL A 136 2.46 26.04 -4.47
N LYS A 137 2.23 24.97 -5.21
CA LYS A 137 3.29 24.01 -5.57
C LYS A 137 4.47 24.68 -6.26
N LYS A 138 4.19 25.57 -7.22
CA LYS A 138 5.21 26.36 -7.93
C LYS A 138 6.04 27.23 -6.99
N LYS A 139 5.40 27.86 -6.00
CA LYS A 139 6.06 28.74 -5.03
C LYS A 139 7.01 28.00 -4.12
N TYR A 140 6.61 26.83 -3.60
CA TYR A 140 7.39 26.06 -2.63
C TYR A 140 8.28 24.98 -3.27
N GLY A 141 8.05 24.65 -4.53
CA GLY A 141 8.92 23.81 -5.36
C GLY A 141 9.24 22.46 -4.73
N ARG A 142 10.53 22.17 -4.56
CA ARG A 142 11.03 20.90 -4.04
C ARG A 142 10.83 20.71 -2.53
N SER A 143 10.54 21.76 -1.80
CA SER A 143 10.34 21.70 -0.34
C SER A 143 9.03 21.04 0.06
N ILE A 144 8.11 20.83 -0.86
CA ILE A 144 6.90 20.02 -0.64
C ILE A 144 6.59 19.18 -1.88
N SER A 145 6.35 17.87 -1.68
CA SER A 145 5.87 16.96 -2.71
C SER A 145 4.42 17.26 -3.08
N TRP A 146 3.95 16.77 -4.20
CA TRP A 146 2.52 16.77 -4.52
C TRP A 146 1.74 15.90 -3.55
N ALA A 147 2.32 14.76 -3.16
CA ALA A 147 1.72 13.86 -2.19
C ALA A 147 1.42 14.56 -0.86
N ASP A 148 2.41 15.24 -0.28
CA ASP A 148 2.23 15.99 0.97
C ASP A 148 1.33 17.22 0.78
N LEU A 149 1.43 17.93 -0.35
CA LEU A 149 0.62 19.11 -0.61
C LEU A 149 -0.88 18.79 -0.72
N MET A 150 -1.25 17.70 -1.37
CA MET A 150 -2.66 17.30 -1.49
C MET A 150 -3.27 16.98 -0.13
N ILE A 151 -2.54 16.30 0.76
CA ILE A 151 -3.00 16.01 2.10
C ILE A 151 -3.02 17.25 3.00
N LEU A 152 -1.99 18.07 2.93
CA LEU A 152 -1.94 19.35 3.68
C LEU A 152 -3.09 20.29 3.26
N ALA A 153 -3.43 20.33 1.97
CA ALA A 153 -4.57 21.11 1.47
C ALA A 153 -5.89 20.59 2.06
N GLY A 154 -6.07 19.27 2.19
CA GLY A 154 -7.23 18.70 2.85
C GLY A 154 -7.34 19.08 4.34
N ASN A 155 -6.20 19.06 5.06
CA ASN A 155 -6.16 19.54 6.45
C ASN A 155 -6.49 21.03 6.56
N CYS A 156 -5.85 21.88 5.75
CA CYS A 156 -6.13 23.29 5.73
C CYS A 156 -7.59 23.60 5.37
N ALA A 157 -8.20 22.79 4.49
CA ALA A 157 -9.61 22.90 4.17
C ALA A 157 -10.50 22.67 5.39
N LEU A 158 -10.29 21.57 6.11
CA LEU A 158 -11.01 21.26 7.35
C LEU A 158 -10.84 22.41 8.39
N GLU A 159 -9.61 22.85 8.61
CA GLU A 159 -9.29 23.88 9.59
C GLU A 159 -9.92 25.24 9.22
N SER A 160 -9.90 25.60 7.94
CA SER A 160 -10.51 26.87 7.46
C SER A 160 -12.03 26.91 7.60
N MET A 161 -12.67 25.74 7.71
CA MET A 161 -14.10 25.60 7.94
C MET A 161 -14.44 25.29 9.42
N GLY A 162 -13.50 25.53 10.33
CA GLY A 162 -13.71 25.48 11.78
C GLY A 162 -13.50 24.12 12.44
N PHE A 163 -12.97 23.12 11.72
CA PHE A 163 -12.63 21.81 12.30
C PHE A 163 -11.18 21.79 12.77
N LYS A 164 -10.94 21.22 13.94
CA LYS A 164 -9.59 21.01 14.47
C LYS A 164 -9.09 19.63 14.08
N THR A 165 -8.10 19.56 13.20
CA THR A 165 -7.45 18.30 12.79
C THR A 165 -6.62 17.70 13.94
N PHE A 166 -6.35 16.39 13.87
CA PHE A 166 -5.50 15.71 14.84
C PHE A 166 -4.02 16.08 14.69
N GLY A 167 -3.60 16.42 13.46
CA GLY A 167 -2.27 16.84 13.11
C GLY A 167 -1.92 16.57 11.65
N PHE A 168 -0.64 16.77 11.33
CA PHE A 168 -0.08 16.52 9.99
C PHE A 168 1.37 16.04 10.10
N GLY A 169 1.68 14.94 9.44
CA GLY A 169 3.03 14.49 9.17
C GLY A 169 3.33 14.57 7.68
N GLY A 170 4.39 15.29 7.30
CA GLY A 170 4.97 15.21 5.97
C GLY A 170 5.88 13.99 5.82
N GLY A 171 6.50 13.84 4.65
CA GLY A 171 7.44 12.76 4.37
C GLY A 171 6.99 11.79 3.26
N ARG A 172 5.91 12.14 2.53
CA ARG A 172 5.48 11.42 1.33
C ARG A 172 6.30 11.91 0.15
N GLU A 173 7.02 11.02 -0.49
CA GLU A 173 7.81 11.32 -1.67
C GLU A 173 6.99 11.15 -2.95
N ASP A 174 7.19 12.02 -3.92
CA ASP A 174 6.55 11.91 -5.22
C ASP A 174 7.14 10.78 -6.05
N ILE A 175 6.29 10.00 -6.73
CA ILE A 175 6.67 9.17 -7.86
C ILE A 175 6.53 9.95 -9.17
N TRP A 176 7.14 9.44 -10.25
CA TRP A 176 7.24 10.13 -11.54
C TRP A 176 6.65 9.32 -12.70
N GLU A 177 6.02 8.20 -12.40
CA GLU A 177 5.37 7.31 -13.36
C GLU A 177 4.16 6.63 -12.71
N PRO A 178 3.20 6.09 -13.49
CA PRO A 178 2.08 5.30 -12.97
C PRO A 178 2.55 4.06 -12.22
N GLU A 179 1.86 3.70 -11.14
CA GLU A 179 2.10 2.45 -10.38
C GLU A 179 1.43 1.27 -11.08
N GLU A 180 2.22 0.40 -11.75
CA GLU A 180 1.72 -0.78 -12.45
C GLU A 180 1.45 -1.99 -11.53
N ASP A 181 1.95 -1.96 -10.30
CA ASP A 181 1.76 -3.02 -9.31
C ASP A 181 0.41 -2.94 -8.58
N ILE A 182 -0.29 -1.82 -8.67
CA ILE A 182 -1.64 -1.67 -8.17
C ILE A 182 -2.63 -2.26 -9.18
N TYR A 183 -2.92 -3.55 -9.03
CA TYR A 183 -3.92 -4.22 -9.84
C TYR A 183 -5.33 -4.00 -9.28
N TRP A 184 -6.21 -3.44 -10.09
CA TRP A 184 -7.58 -3.10 -9.70
C TRP A 184 -8.64 -4.06 -10.27
N GLY A 185 -8.22 -5.09 -10.97
CA GLY A 185 -9.08 -6.00 -11.68
C GLY A 185 -9.23 -5.65 -13.18
N ASN A 186 -10.14 -6.33 -13.84
CA ASN A 186 -10.37 -6.15 -15.28
C ASN A 186 -11.11 -4.83 -15.55
N GLU A 187 -10.55 -3.96 -16.41
CA GLU A 187 -11.14 -2.68 -16.78
C GLU A 187 -12.57 -2.78 -17.32
N SER A 188 -12.90 -3.86 -18.05
CA SER A 188 -14.25 -4.10 -18.55
C SER A 188 -15.30 -4.32 -17.45
N GLU A 189 -14.87 -4.51 -16.22
CA GLU A 189 -15.72 -4.80 -15.05
C GLU A 189 -15.71 -3.69 -14.00
N TRP A 190 -14.98 -2.59 -14.25
CA TRP A 190 -14.74 -1.54 -13.26
C TRP A 190 -15.98 -0.98 -12.58
N LEU A 191 -17.03 -0.73 -13.33
CA LEU A 191 -18.27 -0.14 -12.81
C LEU A 191 -19.38 -1.16 -12.57
N GLY A 192 -19.07 -2.46 -12.65
CA GLY A 192 -20.05 -3.52 -12.47
C GLY A 192 -19.82 -4.35 -11.21
N ASP A 193 -20.88 -4.94 -10.69
CA ASP A 193 -20.85 -5.85 -9.54
C ASP A 193 -20.37 -7.27 -9.90
N LYS A 194 -19.71 -7.45 -11.03
CA LYS A 194 -19.21 -8.75 -11.49
C LYS A 194 -17.96 -9.26 -10.73
N ARG A 195 -17.41 -8.41 -9.87
CA ARG A 195 -16.23 -8.70 -9.05
C ARG A 195 -16.54 -9.53 -7.80
N TYR A 196 -17.82 -9.71 -7.50
CA TYR A 196 -18.26 -10.45 -6.34
C TYR A 196 -18.47 -11.93 -6.63
N SER A 197 -18.17 -12.75 -5.63
CA SER A 197 -18.58 -14.14 -5.56
C SER A 197 -19.51 -14.38 -4.36
N GLY A 198 -20.23 -15.49 -4.34
CA GLY A 198 -21.09 -15.86 -3.22
C GLY A 198 -22.06 -14.74 -2.79
N GLU A 199 -22.10 -14.44 -1.50
CA GLU A 199 -22.92 -13.38 -0.90
C GLU A 199 -22.20 -12.03 -0.89
N ARG A 200 -21.70 -11.58 -2.03
CA ARG A 200 -20.93 -10.34 -2.23
C ARG A 200 -19.55 -10.36 -1.56
N GLU A 201 -18.84 -11.46 -1.73
CA GLU A 201 -17.43 -11.55 -1.34
C GLU A 201 -16.54 -10.90 -2.38
N LEU A 202 -15.68 -9.98 -1.96
CA LEU A 202 -14.73 -9.29 -2.82
C LEU A 202 -13.37 -9.98 -2.80
N GLU A 203 -12.79 -10.18 -3.99
CA GLU A 203 -11.45 -10.75 -4.14
C GLU A 203 -10.39 -9.91 -3.41
N ASN A 204 -9.47 -10.58 -2.71
CA ASN A 204 -8.28 -9.93 -2.17
C ASN A 204 -7.23 -9.73 -3.29
N PRO A 205 -6.49 -8.61 -3.31
CA PRO A 205 -6.42 -7.54 -2.29
C PRO A 205 -7.26 -6.28 -2.64
N LEU A 206 -8.26 -6.37 -3.50
CA LEU A 206 -9.02 -5.21 -3.98
C LEU A 206 -9.49 -4.30 -2.83
N ALA A 207 -9.40 -2.98 -3.03
CA ALA A 207 -9.69 -1.99 -1.99
C ALA A 207 -11.18 -1.63 -1.92
N ALA A 208 -11.80 -1.36 -3.07
CA ALA A 208 -13.17 -0.93 -3.15
C ALA A 208 -14.06 -2.02 -3.71
N VAL A 209 -15.31 -2.07 -3.25
CA VAL A 209 -16.33 -2.99 -3.74
C VAL A 209 -16.70 -2.73 -5.20
N GLN A 210 -16.47 -1.53 -5.69
CA GLN A 210 -16.69 -1.17 -7.09
C GLN A 210 -15.46 -0.43 -7.63
N MET A 211 -14.85 -0.97 -8.69
CA MET A 211 -13.68 -0.37 -9.32
C MET A 211 -14.03 1.01 -9.90
N GLY A 212 -13.10 1.95 -9.79
CA GLY A 212 -13.30 3.34 -10.20
C GLY A 212 -14.10 4.18 -9.20
N LEU A 213 -14.60 3.55 -8.11
CA LEU A 213 -15.12 4.23 -6.93
C LEU A 213 -14.17 4.00 -5.75
N ILE A 214 -13.87 5.05 -5.01
CA ILE A 214 -12.94 4.98 -3.88
C ILE A 214 -13.57 4.22 -2.69
N TYR A 215 -14.88 4.20 -2.61
CA TYR A 215 -15.63 3.53 -1.54
C TYR A 215 -16.77 2.67 -2.10
N VAL A 216 -17.99 3.17 -2.24
CA VAL A 216 -19.17 2.41 -2.69
C VAL A 216 -20.00 3.19 -3.68
N ASN A 217 -20.87 2.50 -4.41
CA ASN A 217 -21.89 3.18 -5.21
C ASN A 217 -22.83 3.97 -4.29
N PRO A 218 -22.87 5.31 -4.39
CA PRO A 218 -23.68 6.14 -3.52
C PRO A 218 -25.19 5.95 -3.72
N GLU A 219 -25.60 5.38 -4.85
CA GLU A 219 -26.99 5.01 -5.13
C GLU A 219 -27.41 3.66 -4.50
N GLY A 220 -26.45 2.94 -3.89
CA GLY A 220 -26.61 1.59 -3.37
C GLY A 220 -26.04 0.52 -4.30
N PRO A 221 -25.97 -0.76 -3.86
CA PRO A 221 -25.43 -1.85 -4.65
C PRO A 221 -26.10 -1.99 -6.02
N ASN A 222 -25.33 -1.99 -7.10
CA ASN A 222 -25.84 -1.96 -8.49
C ASN A 222 -26.80 -0.79 -8.82
N GLY A 223 -26.69 0.33 -8.10
CA GLY A 223 -27.63 1.43 -8.24
C GLY A 223 -29.02 1.17 -7.65
N ASN A 224 -29.18 0.10 -6.85
CA ASN A 224 -30.42 -0.20 -6.14
C ASN A 224 -30.44 0.59 -4.81
N PRO A 225 -31.45 1.45 -4.57
CA PRO A 225 -31.47 2.34 -3.42
C PRO A 225 -31.92 1.63 -2.13
N ASP A 226 -31.14 0.65 -1.68
CA ASP A 226 -31.32 -0.09 -0.43
C ASP A 226 -30.23 0.32 0.59
N PRO A 227 -30.57 1.11 1.64
CA PRO A 227 -29.61 1.56 2.63
C PRO A 227 -28.96 0.45 3.45
N VAL A 228 -29.66 -0.66 3.72
CA VAL A 228 -29.14 -1.77 4.52
C VAL A 228 -28.10 -2.55 3.70
N ALA A 229 -28.43 -2.86 2.46
CA ALA A 229 -27.50 -3.49 1.53
C ALA A 229 -26.25 -2.60 1.27
N SER A 230 -26.48 -1.28 1.15
CA SER A 230 -25.37 -0.32 1.03
C SER A 230 -24.46 -0.32 2.26
N GLY A 231 -25.02 -0.48 3.47
CA GLY A 231 -24.26 -0.57 4.71
C GLY A 231 -23.26 -1.75 4.72
N HIS A 232 -23.62 -2.87 4.10
CA HIS A 232 -22.71 -4.00 3.93
C HIS A 232 -21.48 -3.62 3.05
N ASP A 233 -21.74 -3.01 1.89
CA ASP A 233 -20.67 -2.60 0.97
C ASP A 233 -19.78 -1.50 1.60
N VAL A 234 -20.37 -0.56 2.34
CA VAL A 234 -19.63 0.47 3.10
C VAL A 234 -18.69 -0.20 4.10
N ARG A 235 -19.18 -1.15 4.90
CA ARG A 235 -18.37 -1.85 5.90
C ARG A 235 -17.20 -2.59 5.26
N GLU A 236 -17.46 -3.35 4.20
CA GLU A 236 -16.43 -4.10 3.48
C GLU A 236 -15.35 -3.18 2.91
N THR A 237 -15.74 -2.12 2.22
CA THR A 237 -14.80 -1.18 1.60
C THR A 237 -13.95 -0.45 2.64
N PHE A 238 -14.57 0.05 3.71
CA PHE A 238 -13.83 0.77 4.75
C PHE A 238 -12.94 -0.16 5.57
N ALA A 239 -13.36 -1.41 5.82
CA ALA A 239 -12.51 -2.41 6.44
C ALA A 239 -11.24 -2.66 5.61
N ARG A 240 -11.34 -2.67 4.29
CA ARG A 240 -10.17 -2.80 3.39
C ARG A 240 -9.25 -1.59 3.40
N MET A 241 -9.74 -0.43 3.80
CA MET A 241 -8.93 0.75 4.11
C MET A 241 -8.40 0.75 5.56
N ALA A 242 -8.55 -0.35 6.28
CA ALA A 242 -8.18 -0.54 7.70
C ALA A 242 -9.04 0.28 8.69
N MET A 243 -10.28 0.65 8.32
CA MET A 243 -11.21 1.38 9.19
C MET A 243 -12.20 0.41 9.85
N ASN A 244 -12.42 0.58 11.14
CA ASN A 244 -13.48 -0.10 11.87
C ASN A 244 -14.82 0.65 11.73
N ASP A 245 -15.91 0.12 12.31
CA ASP A 245 -17.24 0.72 12.20
C ASP A 245 -17.32 2.13 12.81
N GLU A 246 -16.63 2.41 13.91
CA GLU A 246 -16.59 3.74 14.52
C GLU A 246 -15.86 4.76 13.65
N GLU A 247 -14.69 4.38 13.13
CA GLU A 247 -13.92 5.19 12.19
C GLU A 247 -14.70 5.42 10.89
N THR A 248 -15.42 4.41 10.40
CA THR A 248 -16.27 4.49 9.20
C THR A 248 -17.39 5.51 9.37
N VAL A 249 -18.17 5.40 10.46
CA VAL A 249 -19.25 6.35 10.73
C VAL A 249 -18.70 7.76 10.93
N ALA A 250 -17.57 7.90 11.64
CA ALA A 250 -16.93 9.20 11.84
C ALA A 250 -16.47 9.83 10.52
N LEU A 251 -15.87 9.04 9.62
CA LEU A 251 -15.39 9.50 8.33
C LEU A 251 -16.53 9.90 7.40
N VAL A 252 -17.58 9.09 7.29
CA VAL A 252 -18.75 9.41 6.43
C VAL A 252 -19.46 10.66 6.94
N ALA A 253 -19.85 10.69 8.22
CA ALA A 253 -20.57 11.82 8.80
C ALA A 253 -19.71 13.11 8.85
N GLY A 254 -18.43 12.97 9.17
CA GLY A 254 -17.49 14.10 9.22
C GLY A 254 -17.18 14.67 7.83
N GLY A 255 -16.96 13.82 6.85
CA GLY A 255 -16.72 14.23 5.46
C GLY A 255 -17.93 14.90 4.82
N HIS A 256 -19.11 14.28 4.94
CA HIS A 256 -20.35 14.80 4.38
C HIS A 256 -20.95 15.98 5.17
N THR A 257 -20.32 16.39 6.25
CA THR A 257 -20.56 17.70 6.88
C THR A 257 -20.22 18.86 5.93
N PHE A 258 -19.41 18.62 4.90
CA PHE A 258 -18.90 19.62 3.99
C PHE A 258 -19.32 19.39 2.54
N GLY A 259 -19.65 20.51 1.85
CA GLY A 259 -19.87 20.52 0.41
C GLY A 259 -21.20 19.99 -0.08
N LYS A 260 -21.20 19.60 -1.34
CA LYS A 260 -22.35 19.04 -2.05
C LYS A 260 -21.93 18.04 -3.13
N CYS A 261 -22.88 17.25 -3.58
CA CYS A 261 -22.79 16.50 -4.83
C CYS A 261 -23.23 17.37 -6.02
N HIS A 262 -22.69 17.07 -7.22
CA HIS A 262 -22.97 17.81 -8.44
C HIS A 262 -23.56 16.88 -9.52
N GLY A 263 -24.77 17.16 -9.91
CA GLY A 263 -25.54 16.41 -10.92
C GLY A 263 -26.53 17.32 -11.63
N ALA A 264 -26.07 18.53 -12.02
CA ALA A 264 -26.93 19.57 -12.62
C ALA A 264 -27.57 19.17 -13.96
N GLY A 265 -27.05 18.14 -14.63
CA GLY A 265 -27.54 17.66 -15.91
C GLY A 265 -27.09 16.25 -16.26
N ASP A 266 -27.53 15.74 -17.40
CA ASP A 266 -27.23 14.41 -17.91
C ASP A 266 -25.72 14.22 -18.17
N ALA A 267 -25.18 13.07 -17.78
CA ALA A 267 -23.76 12.71 -17.96
C ALA A 267 -23.28 12.75 -19.41
N LYS A 268 -24.18 12.63 -20.39
CA LYS A 268 -23.84 12.76 -21.83
C LYS A 268 -23.22 14.12 -22.21
N PHE A 269 -23.39 15.14 -21.37
CA PHE A 269 -22.79 16.45 -21.58
C PHE A 269 -21.34 16.53 -21.07
N VAL A 270 -20.88 15.56 -20.31
CA VAL A 270 -19.52 15.51 -19.79
C VAL A 270 -18.58 14.96 -20.84
N GLY A 271 -17.51 15.70 -21.13
CA GLY A 271 -16.45 15.31 -22.06
C GLY A 271 -15.56 14.21 -21.49
N PRO A 272 -14.53 13.79 -22.25
CA PRO A 272 -13.63 12.72 -21.86
C PRO A 272 -12.81 13.07 -20.60
N GLU A 273 -12.35 12.04 -19.92
CA GLU A 273 -11.45 12.09 -18.78
C GLU A 273 -10.08 12.69 -19.14
N PRO A 274 -9.22 13.07 -18.18
CA PRO A 274 -7.94 13.73 -18.44
C PRO A 274 -7.02 13.00 -19.40
N GLU A 275 -6.94 11.66 -19.34
CA GLU A 275 -6.06 10.87 -20.23
C GLU A 275 -6.58 10.79 -21.68
N ALA A 276 -7.88 10.95 -21.89
CA ALA A 276 -8.49 10.95 -23.22
C ALA A 276 -8.83 12.37 -23.72
N ALA A 277 -8.64 13.40 -22.91
CA ALA A 277 -8.91 14.76 -23.28
C ALA A 277 -7.94 15.26 -24.38
N PRO A 278 -8.39 16.17 -25.29
CA PRO A 278 -7.52 16.77 -26.30
C PRO A 278 -6.29 17.48 -25.67
N VAL A 279 -5.18 17.48 -26.40
CA VAL A 279 -3.89 18.03 -25.92
C VAL A 279 -3.97 19.50 -25.53
N GLU A 280 -4.82 20.29 -26.16
CA GLU A 280 -5.07 21.69 -25.84
C GLU A 280 -5.73 21.93 -24.50
N GLU A 281 -6.39 20.92 -23.90
CA GLU A 281 -6.97 20.99 -22.55
C GLU A 281 -5.90 20.81 -21.46
N GLN A 282 -4.68 20.46 -21.82
CA GLN A 282 -3.50 20.44 -20.93
C GLN A 282 -3.69 19.60 -19.67
N GLY A 283 -4.29 18.39 -19.81
CA GLY A 283 -4.55 17.47 -18.72
C GLY A 283 -5.79 17.82 -17.88
N LEU A 284 -6.63 18.75 -18.34
CA LEU A 284 -7.96 18.97 -17.79
C LEU A 284 -8.98 18.15 -18.59
N GLY A 285 -9.66 17.23 -17.91
CA GLY A 285 -10.72 16.43 -18.50
C GLY A 285 -12.12 16.88 -18.10
N TRP A 286 -13.11 16.08 -18.45
CA TRP A 286 -14.51 16.22 -18.07
C TRP A 286 -15.13 17.61 -18.38
N LYS A 287 -14.70 18.22 -19.46
CA LYS A 287 -15.25 19.49 -19.91
C LYS A 287 -16.72 19.31 -20.24
N SER A 288 -17.59 19.94 -19.45
CA SER A 288 -19.04 19.82 -19.64
C SER A 288 -19.54 20.82 -20.67
N SER A 289 -20.40 20.35 -21.57
CA SER A 289 -21.18 21.19 -22.53
C SER A 289 -22.54 21.58 -21.99
N TYR A 290 -22.87 21.24 -20.76
CA TYR A 290 -24.14 21.62 -20.12
C TYR A 290 -24.09 23.07 -19.66
N LYS A 291 -24.84 23.93 -20.32
CA LYS A 291 -24.89 25.38 -20.05
C LYS A 291 -23.47 26.00 -19.89
N SER A 292 -23.13 26.50 -18.68
CA SER A 292 -21.79 27.05 -18.41
C SER A 292 -20.71 25.97 -18.20
N GLY A 293 -21.09 24.75 -17.91
CA GLY A 293 -20.21 23.62 -17.61
C GLY A 293 -19.49 23.71 -16.27
N LYS A 294 -19.76 24.70 -15.45
CA LYS A 294 -19.08 25.01 -14.17
C LYS A 294 -20.04 25.65 -13.16
N GLY A 295 -19.60 25.85 -11.93
CA GLY A 295 -20.40 26.43 -10.88
C GLY A 295 -21.71 25.65 -10.67
N GLY A 296 -22.85 26.32 -10.67
CA GLY A 296 -24.17 25.70 -10.52
C GLY A 296 -24.58 24.74 -11.65
N ASP A 297 -23.82 24.71 -12.76
CA ASP A 297 -24.05 23.80 -13.88
C ASP A 297 -23.05 22.61 -13.91
N THR A 298 -22.31 22.41 -12.82
CA THR A 298 -21.31 21.34 -12.69
C THR A 298 -21.97 19.96 -12.66
N ILE A 299 -21.37 18.99 -13.37
CA ILE A 299 -21.71 17.58 -13.33
C ILE A 299 -20.48 16.82 -12.87
N SER A 300 -20.60 15.98 -11.82
CA SER A 300 -19.57 15.07 -11.35
C SER A 300 -20.14 13.68 -11.07
N SER A 301 -20.62 13.38 -9.87
CA SER A 301 -21.19 12.08 -9.50
C SER A 301 -22.57 11.79 -10.10
N GLY A 302 -23.24 12.80 -10.60
CA GLY A 302 -24.65 12.69 -11.03
C GLY A 302 -25.66 12.84 -9.91
N LEU A 303 -25.30 12.65 -8.64
CA LEU A 303 -26.13 13.04 -7.51
C LEU A 303 -26.13 14.56 -7.37
N GLU A 304 -27.19 15.15 -6.81
CA GLU A 304 -27.30 16.60 -6.67
C GLU A 304 -27.82 16.97 -5.29
N GLY A 305 -27.13 17.91 -4.62
CA GLY A 305 -27.55 18.47 -3.35
C GLY A 305 -26.49 18.42 -2.26
N ALA A 306 -26.77 19.12 -1.16
CA ALA A 306 -25.94 19.16 0.04
C ALA A 306 -26.68 18.50 1.22
N TRP A 307 -25.91 18.04 2.19
CA TRP A 307 -26.43 17.24 3.31
C TRP A 307 -27.03 18.08 4.44
N LYS A 308 -26.63 19.36 4.54
CA LYS A 308 -27.03 20.23 5.67
C LYS A 308 -26.98 21.73 5.28
N PRO A 309 -27.57 22.62 6.10
CA PRO A 309 -27.70 24.05 5.76
C PRO A 309 -26.39 24.84 5.61
N ASN A 310 -25.35 24.47 6.37
CA ASN A 310 -24.07 25.19 6.39
C ASN A 310 -22.92 24.33 5.86
N PRO A 311 -22.80 24.09 4.55
CA PRO A 311 -21.87 23.10 3.98
C PRO A 311 -20.38 23.50 4.03
N THR A 312 -20.06 24.70 4.46
CA THR A 312 -18.70 25.22 4.60
C THR A 312 -18.27 25.46 6.06
N ASN A 313 -19.02 24.90 7.01
CA ASN A 313 -18.70 25.03 8.44
C ASN A 313 -18.79 23.67 9.13
N TRP A 314 -17.88 23.40 10.06
CA TRP A 314 -17.98 22.26 10.96
C TRP A 314 -19.09 22.48 11.99
N ASP A 315 -20.05 21.61 12.01
CA ASP A 315 -21.13 21.54 12.99
C ASP A 315 -21.80 20.16 13.01
N MET A 316 -22.79 19.97 13.87
CA MET A 316 -23.55 18.72 14.01
C MET A 316 -24.69 18.59 12.99
N GLY A 317 -24.78 19.47 12.01
CA GLY A 317 -25.93 19.57 11.08
C GLY A 317 -26.21 18.27 10.32
N TYR A 318 -25.15 17.58 9.83
CA TYR A 318 -25.32 16.31 9.12
C TYR A 318 -26.07 15.26 9.96
N LEU A 319 -25.58 14.95 11.15
CA LEU A 319 -26.23 13.96 12.02
C LEU A 319 -27.61 14.41 12.51
N LYS A 320 -27.80 15.72 12.78
CA LYS A 320 -29.12 16.27 13.16
C LYS A 320 -30.12 16.07 12.03
N VAL A 321 -29.80 16.47 10.82
CA VAL A 321 -30.68 16.34 9.64
C VAL A 321 -30.97 14.87 9.31
N LEU A 322 -29.94 14.00 9.38
CA LEU A 322 -30.07 12.56 9.13
C LEU A 322 -31.17 11.92 10.02
N PHE A 323 -31.24 12.28 11.31
CA PHE A 323 -32.15 11.69 12.26
C PHE A 323 -33.46 12.48 12.48
N LYS A 324 -33.50 13.76 12.11
CA LYS A 324 -34.68 14.62 12.29
C LYS A 324 -35.78 14.35 11.28
N TYR A 325 -35.40 14.07 10.02
CA TYR A 325 -36.38 14.00 8.92
C TYR A 325 -36.60 12.56 8.44
N GLU A 326 -37.80 12.31 7.87
CA GLU A 326 -38.04 11.17 6.99
C GLU A 326 -37.51 11.48 5.59
N TRP A 327 -37.14 10.44 4.86
CA TRP A 327 -36.46 10.55 3.57
C TRP A 327 -37.27 9.98 2.45
N GLU A 328 -37.42 10.73 1.36
CA GLU A 328 -38.15 10.35 0.15
C GLU A 328 -37.16 10.14 -1.01
N LEU A 329 -37.36 9.03 -1.75
CA LEU A 329 -36.55 8.71 -2.91
C LEU A 329 -36.92 9.59 -4.11
N PHE A 330 -35.95 10.25 -4.71
CA PHE A 330 -36.03 11.09 -5.89
C PHE A 330 -35.00 10.75 -6.94
N LYS A 331 -35.12 11.40 -8.08
CA LYS A 331 -34.09 11.43 -9.12
C LYS A 331 -33.46 12.82 -9.19
N SER A 332 -32.13 12.88 -9.23
CA SER A 332 -31.39 14.11 -9.55
C SER A 332 -31.68 14.59 -10.98
N PRO A 333 -31.29 15.80 -11.37
CA PRO A 333 -31.38 16.24 -12.77
C PRO A 333 -30.56 15.37 -13.73
N ALA A 334 -29.51 14.71 -13.24
CA ALA A 334 -28.71 13.72 -13.97
C ALA A 334 -29.35 12.33 -14.03
N GLY A 335 -30.43 12.08 -13.30
CA GLY A 335 -31.13 10.81 -13.25
C GLY A 335 -30.69 9.84 -12.16
N ALA A 336 -29.70 10.19 -11.33
CA ALA A 336 -29.24 9.37 -10.22
C ALA A 336 -30.23 9.35 -9.05
N HIS A 337 -30.28 8.26 -8.29
CA HIS A 337 -31.09 8.15 -7.08
C HIS A 337 -30.52 9.02 -5.96
N ILE A 338 -31.35 9.86 -5.39
CA ILE A 338 -31.08 10.68 -4.21
C ILE A 338 -32.22 10.60 -3.23
N TRP A 339 -31.97 10.86 -1.97
CA TRP A 339 -32.98 10.93 -0.94
C TRP A 339 -33.10 12.36 -0.44
N LEU A 340 -34.31 12.94 -0.54
CA LEU A 340 -34.57 14.30 -0.09
C LEU A 340 -35.38 14.26 1.23
N ALA A 341 -34.98 15.16 2.15
CA ALA A 341 -35.70 15.30 3.42
C ALA A 341 -37.15 15.74 3.18
N LYS A 342 -38.09 15.12 3.93
CA LYS A 342 -39.53 15.42 3.85
C LYS A 342 -39.90 16.48 4.87
N ASP A 343 -40.85 17.38 4.50
CA ASP A 343 -41.45 18.39 5.38
C ASP A 343 -40.36 19.21 6.14
N VAL A 344 -39.40 19.74 5.41
CA VAL A 344 -38.21 20.41 5.97
C VAL A 344 -38.56 21.78 6.55
N ASP A 345 -38.12 22.04 7.78
CA ASP A 345 -38.20 23.37 8.39
C ASP A 345 -37.35 24.39 7.61
N ASP A 346 -37.81 25.66 7.54
CA ASP A 346 -37.16 26.70 6.74
C ASP A 346 -35.68 26.95 7.17
N GLU A 347 -35.37 26.72 8.44
CA GLU A 347 -34.00 26.86 9.01
C GLU A 347 -33.05 25.75 8.56
N ASP A 348 -33.59 24.59 8.18
CA ASP A 348 -32.82 23.45 7.71
C ASP A 348 -32.73 23.35 6.18
N MET A 349 -33.35 24.28 5.47
CA MET A 349 -33.22 24.43 4.02
C MET A 349 -31.82 24.92 3.66
N VAL A 350 -31.20 24.31 2.64
CA VAL A 350 -29.85 24.67 2.14
C VAL A 350 -29.97 25.82 1.15
N VAL A 351 -29.21 26.89 1.36
CA VAL A 351 -29.04 27.96 0.35
C VAL A 351 -28.22 27.40 -0.81
N ASP A 352 -28.68 27.65 -2.05
CA ASP A 352 -27.96 27.18 -3.25
C ASP A 352 -26.54 27.75 -3.30
N ALA A 353 -25.59 26.96 -3.78
CA ALA A 353 -24.16 27.30 -3.77
C ALA A 353 -23.79 28.50 -4.65
N HIS A 354 -24.56 28.75 -5.72
CA HIS A 354 -24.29 29.78 -6.72
C HIS A 354 -25.46 30.75 -6.93
N ASP A 355 -26.61 30.52 -6.26
CA ASP A 355 -27.78 31.41 -6.32
C ASP A 355 -28.38 31.59 -4.91
N PRO A 356 -27.94 32.62 -4.17
CA PRO A 356 -28.38 32.82 -2.79
C PRO A 356 -29.88 33.13 -2.65
N SER A 357 -30.59 33.37 -3.74
CA SER A 357 -32.05 33.54 -3.73
C SER A 357 -32.83 32.22 -3.68
N LYS A 358 -32.13 31.09 -3.90
CA LYS A 358 -32.76 29.76 -3.90
C LYS A 358 -32.41 28.98 -2.65
N LYS A 359 -33.36 28.24 -2.15
CA LYS A 359 -33.19 27.24 -1.11
C LYS A 359 -33.63 25.87 -1.63
N VAL A 360 -32.86 24.83 -1.27
CA VAL A 360 -33.15 23.44 -1.63
C VAL A 360 -33.21 22.57 -0.38
N ARG A 361 -33.94 21.45 -0.48
CA ARG A 361 -33.98 20.48 0.62
C ARG A 361 -32.63 19.78 0.83
N PRO A 362 -32.28 19.47 2.07
CA PRO A 362 -31.14 18.58 2.32
C PRO A 362 -31.29 17.23 1.61
N MET A 363 -30.16 16.67 1.17
CA MET A 363 -30.09 15.42 0.45
C MET A 363 -29.23 14.42 1.21
N MET A 364 -29.58 13.14 1.13
CA MET A 364 -28.71 12.00 1.52
C MET A 364 -28.54 11.05 0.34
N THR A 365 -27.37 10.42 0.28
CA THR A 365 -27.16 9.26 -0.60
C THR A 365 -27.75 8.00 0.04
N THR A 366 -27.89 6.94 -0.73
CA THR A 366 -28.28 5.64 -0.16
C THR A 366 -27.23 5.14 0.85
N ALA A 367 -25.95 5.41 0.56
CA ALA A 367 -24.85 5.08 1.48
C ALA A 367 -24.93 5.89 2.80
N ASP A 368 -25.31 7.17 2.76
CA ASP A 368 -25.55 7.95 3.99
C ASP A 368 -26.63 7.36 4.87
N LEU A 369 -27.72 6.93 4.25
CA LEU A 369 -28.84 6.34 4.99
C LEU A 369 -28.48 5.02 5.67
N SER A 370 -27.40 4.36 5.27
CA SER A 370 -26.89 3.20 5.99
C SER A 370 -26.51 3.53 7.44
N LEU A 371 -26.07 4.78 7.72
CA LEU A 371 -25.75 5.22 9.08
C LEU A 371 -26.99 5.33 9.98
N ARG A 372 -28.18 5.40 9.40
CA ARG A 372 -29.47 5.40 10.13
C ARG A 372 -30.09 4.00 10.20
N PHE A 373 -29.92 3.16 9.16
CA PHE A 373 -30.69 1.92 9.01
C PHE A 373 -29.86 0.65 9.28
N ASP A 374 -28.51 0.70 9.23
CA ASP A 374 -27.69 -0.40 9.72
C ASP A 374 -27.65 -0.39 11.26
N PRO A 375 -28.00 -1.50 11.95
CA PRO A 375 -28.14 -1.49 13.41
C PRO A 375 -26.86 -1.18 14.20
N VAL A 376 -25.68 -1.43 13.61
CA VAL A 376 -24.38 -1.11 14.23
C VAL A 376 -24.07 0.35 14.03
N TYR A 377 -24.17 0.83 12.80
CA TYR A 377 -23.91 2.22 12.45
C TYR A 377 -24.87 3.19 13.13
N GLU A 378 -26.17 2.84 13.23
CA GLU A 378 -27.16 3.68 13.91
C GLU A 378 -26.77 3.96 15.36
N LYS A 379 -26.34 2.94 16.10
CA LYS A 379 -25.90 3.10 17.50
C LYS A 379 -24.73 4.06 17.63
N ILE A 380 -23.75 3.94 16.73
CA ILE A 380 -22.55 4.79 16.71
C ILE A 380 -22.96 6.22 16.33
N ALA A 381 -23.72 6.39 15.27
CA ALA A 381 -24.15 7.70 14.78
C ALA A 381 -25.03 8.46 15.80
N ARG A 382 -25.93 7.78 16.52
CA ARG A 382 -26.71 8.37 17.62
C ARG A 382 -25.85 8.74 18.81
N ARG A 383 -24.83 7.92 19.16
CA ARG A 383 -23.87 8.25 20.22
C ARG A 383 -23.09 9.51 19.85
N TYR A 384 -22.60 9.62 18.61
CA TYR A 384 -21.92 10.81 18.12
C TYR A 384 -22.82 12.05 18.11
N LEU A 385 -24.08 11.90 17.70
CA LEU A 385 -25.05 12.99 17.76
C LEU A 385 -25.26 13.51 19.19
N ALA A 386 -25.27 12.60 20.17
CA ALA A 386 -25.42 12.95 21.58
C ALA A 386 -24.12 13.50 22.20
N ASN A 387 -22.95 13.22 21.63
CA ASN A 387 -21.64 13.57 22.15
C ASN A 387 -20.76 14.25 21.07
N PRO A 388 -20.99 15.55 20.79
CA PRO A 388 -20.28 16.25 19.70
C PRO A 388 -18.76 16.29 19.83
N GLU A 389 -18.22 16.34 21.03
CA GLU A 389 -16.77 16.32 21.26
C GLU A 389 -16.15 14.94 20.95
N GLU A 390 -16.86 13.86 21.30
CA GLU A 390 -16.45 12.50 20.95
C GLU A 390 -16.45 12.33 19.41
N PHE A 391 -17.48 12.82 18.72
CA PHE A 391 -17.53 12.79 17.26
C PHE A 391 -16.38 13.56 16.63
N ALA A 392 -16.08 14.76 17.13
CA ALA A 392 -15.00 15.57 16.61
C ALA A 392 -13.62 14.88 16.77
N ASP A 393 -13.35 14.29 17.95
CA ASP A 393 -12.11 13.53 18.19
C ASP A 393 -12.04 12.26 17.31
N ALA A 394 -13.14 11.52 17.22
CA ALA A 394 -13.22 10.31 16.36
C ALA A 394 -12.97 10.64 14.88
N PHE A 395 -13.57 11.72 14.37
CA PHE A 395 -13.33 12.14 12.98
C PHE A 395 -11.90 12.64 12.78
N ALA A 396 -11.34 13.41 13.73
CA ALA A 396 -9.97 13.90 13.63
C ALA A 396 -8.95 12.76 13.57
N ARG A 397 -9.12 11.74 14.41
CA ARG A 397 -8.27 10.53 14.47
C ARG A 397 -8.45 9.66 13.24
N ALA A 398 -9.67 9.43 12.79
CA ALA A 398 -9.97 8.62 11.61
C ALA A 398 -9.46 9.30 10.33
N TRP A 399 -9.59 10.62 10.20
CA TRP A 399 -9.00 11.40 9.11
C TRP A 399 -7.48 11.32 9.10
N PHE A 400 -6.85 11.44 10.27
CA PHE A 400 -5.39 11.28 10.38
C PHE A 400 -4.95 9.88 9.99
N LYS A 401 -5.65 8.83 10.46
CA LYS A 401 -5.38 7.45 10.06
C LYS A 401 -5.53 7.25 8.57
N LEU A 402 -6.65 7.70 7.97
CA LEU A 402 -6.91 7.61 6.54
C LEU A 402 -5.74 8.19 5.72
N THR A 403 -5.27 9.35 6.09
CA THR A 403 -4.26 10.12 5.33
C THR A 403 -2.81 9.73 5.65
N HIS A 404 -2.54 8.92 6.68
CA HIS A 404 -1.18 8.57 7.12
C HIS A 404 -0.93 7.05 7.24
N ARG A 405 -1.96 6.21 6.98
CA ARG A 405 -1.87 4.77 7.18
C ARG A 405 -0.77 4.09 6.35
N ASP A 406 -0.46 4.63 5.19
CA ASP A 406 0.53 4.16 4.23
C ASP A 406 1.95 4.75 4.43
N MET A 407 2.16 5.51 5.50
CA MET A 407 3.45 6.17 5.75
C MET A 407 4.41 5.38 6.66
N GLY A 408 3.96 4.27 7.22
CA GLY A 408 4.74 3.48 8.18
C GLY A 408 4.80 4.09 9.58
N PRO A 409 5.87 3.84 10.34
CA PRO A 409 5.98 4.27 11.73
C PRO A 409 6.14 5.80 11.86
N ARG A 410 5.70 6.32 13.00
CA ARG A 410 5.77 7.75 13.33
C ARG A 410 7.17 8.38 13.14
N SER A 411 8.23 7.60 13.29
CA SER A 411 9.62 8.07 13.09
C SER A 411 9.91 8.59 11.67
N ARG A 412 9.08 8.24 10.69
CA ARG A 412 9.17 8.73 9.31
C ARG A 412 8.46 10.06 9.07
N TYR A 413 7.62 10.49 10.01
CA TYR A 413 6.82 11.71 9.83
C TYR A 413 7.65 12.96 10.06
N LEU A 414 7.49 13.93 9.16
CA LEU A 414 8.22 15.19 9.17
C LEU A 414 7.33 16.36 9.58
N GLY A 415 7.91 17.33 10.26
CA GLY A 415 7.26 18.59 10.60
C GLY A 415 6.84 18.71 12.05
N LYS A 416 6.42 19.94 12.42
CA LYS A 416 6.11 20.33 13.81
C LYS A 416 4.68 19.99 14.24
N GLU A 417 3.82 19.65 13.27
CA GLU A 417 2.42 19.29 13.54
C GLU A 417 2.21 17.77 13.65
N VAL A 418 3.29 17.00 13.66
CA VAL A 418 3.24 15.55 13.92
C VAL A 418 2.73 15.33 15.35
N PRO A 419 1.63 14.58 15.55
CA PRO A 419 1.10 14.30 16.88
C PRO A 419 2.14 13.62 17.77
N ALA A 420 2.19 14.03 19.05
CA ALA A 420 3.08 13.42 20.04
C ALA A 420 2.63 12.01 20.43
N GLU A 421 1.34 11.74 20.35
CA GLU A 421 0.75 10.44 20.62
C GLU A 421 1.16 9.42 19.56
N GLU A 422 1.64 8.25 19.99
CA GLU A 422 1.87 7.10 19.11
C GLU A 422 0.60 6.25 19.05
N LEU A 423 0.11 6.02 17.84
CA LEU A 423 -1.11 5.26 17.61
C LEU A 423 -0.76 3.79 17.30
N ILE A 424 -1.57 2.87 17.83
CA ILE A 424 -1.27 1.42 17.72
C ILE A 424 -1.10 0.94 16.27
N TRP A 425 -1.85 1.51 15.32
CA TRP A 425 -1.79 1.18 13.91
C TRP A 425 -0.50 1.68 13.20
N GLN A 426 0.31 2.49 13.88
CA GLN A 426 1.64 2.93 13.39
C GLN A 426 2.74 1.90 13.69
N ASP A 427 2.37 0.74 14.25
CA ASP A 427 3.29 -0.34 14.67
C ASP A 427 4.44 0.18 15.56
N PRO A 428 4.14 0.87 16.69
CA PRO A 428 5.15 1.55 17.49
C PRO A 428 6.19 0.59 18.06
N VAL A 429 7.43 1.04 18.13
CA VAL A 429 8.54 0.33 18.78
C VAL A 429 9.18 1.23 19.83
N PRO A 430 9.70 0.68 20.94
CA PRO A 430 10.40 1.49 21.95
C PRO A 430 11.59 2.21 21.35
N ALA A 431 11.83 3.44 21.75
CA ALA A 431 13.05 4.14 21.39
C ALA A 431 14.28 3.45 22.03
N VAL A 432 15.44 3.54 21.37
CA VAL A 432 16.70 3.08 21.92
C VAL A 432 17.03 3.89 23.17
N ASN A 433 17.09 3.23 24.33
CA ASN A 433 17.36 3.83 25.63
C ASN A 433 18.62 3.30 26.32
N HIS A 434 19.51 2.69 25.55
CA HIS A 434 20.74 2.08 26.03
C HIS A 434 21.90 2.35 25.08
N LYS A 435 23.13 2.10 25.54
CA LYS A 435 24.32 2.18 24.69
C LYS A 435 24.34 0.99 23.74
N LEU A 436 24.55 1.25 22.47
CA LEU A 436 24.64 0.23 21.42
C LEU A 436 25.93 -0.58 21.53
N VAL A 437 25.89 -1.80 20.98
CA VAL A 437 27.06 -2.67 20.80
C VAL A 437 27.99 -2.11 19.74
N ASP A 438 29.30 -2.34 19.95
CA ASP A 438 30.36 -1.97 19.00
C ASP A 438 30.82 -3.18 18.15
N ASP A 439 31.78 -2.96 17.24
CA ASP A 439 32.30 -4.01 16.35
C ASP A 439 32.89 -5.19 17.12
N LYS A 440 33.52 -4.95 18.29
CA LYS A 440 34.12 -6.02 19.11
C LYS A 440 33.05 -6.88 19.77
N ASP A 441 31.96 -6.23 20.25
CA ASP A 441 30.82 -6.92 20.83
C ASP A 441 30.12 -7.75 19.72
N THR A 442 29.91 -7.14 18.55
CA THR A 442 29.30 -7.77 17.37
C THR A 442 30.06 -9.04 16.96
N ALA A 443 31.39 -8.99 16.89
CA ALA A 443 32.21 -10.16 16.57
C ALA A 443 32.05 -11.26 17.65
N SER A 444 32.12 -10.90 18.91
CA SER A 444 31.94 -11.86 20.03
C SER A 444 30.57 -12.48 20.05
N LEU A 445 29.52 -11.72 19.73
CA LEU A 445 28.15 -12.23 19.63
C LEU A 445 27.98 -13.19 18.45
N LYS A 446 28.55 -12.89 17.28
CA LYS A 446 28.56 -13.80 16.12
C LYS A 446 29.19 -15.15 16.50
N ASP A 447 30.36 -15.15 17.17
CA ASP A 447 31.00 -16.37 17.62
C ASP A 447 30.12 -17.20 18.57
N LYS A 448 29.45 -16.54 19.55
CA LYS A 448 28.53 -17.21 20.46
C LYS A 448 27.32 -17.79 19.76
N ILE A 449 26.73 -17.07 18.80
CA ILE A 449 25.60 -17.54 18.01
C ILE A 449 25.99 -18.78 17.19
N LEU A 450 27.14 -18.73 16.49
CA LEU A 450 27.62 -19.87 15.71
C LEU A 450 28.03 -21.09 16.57
N ALA A 451 28.38 -20.86 17.84
CA ALA A 451 28.69 -21.91 18.80
C ALA A 451 27.43 -22.46 19.53
N SER A 452 26.25 -21.90 19.32
CA SER A 452 25.01 -22.29 20.01
C SER A 452 24.45 -23.67 19.60
N GLY A 453 24.94 -24.25 18.52
CA GLY A 453 24.44 -25.49 17.93
C GLY A 453 23.27 -25.30 16.98
N LEU A 454 22.88 -24.07 16.66
CA LEU A 454 21.91 -23.76 15.62
C LEU A 454 22.57 -23.90 14.23
N SER A 455 21.85 -24.47 13.27
CA SER A 455 22.30 -24.61 11.88
C SER A 455 22.26 -23.28 11.13
N ILE A 456 22.99 -23.19 10.03
CA ILE A 456 22.94 -22.02 9.10
C ILE A 456 21.48 -21.84 8.62
N SER A 457 20.83 -22.93 8.21
CA SER A 457 19.45 -22.93 7.77
C SER A 457 18.48 -22.35 8.82
N GLU A 458 18.62 -22.72 10.10
CA GLU A 458 17.77 -22.21 11.19
C GLU A 458 17.96 -20.71 11.40
N LEU A 459 19.19 -20.23 11.44
CA LEU A 459 19.51 -18.82 11.65
C LEU A 459 19.05 -17.95 10.47
N VAL A 460 19.33 -18.38 9.24
CA VAL A 460 18.95 -17.65 8.02
C VAL A 460 17.41 -17.61 7.89
N SER A 461 16.72 -18.74 8.07
CA SER A 461 15.25 -18.80 7.98
C SER A 461 14.58 -17.90 9.01
N THR A 462 15.09 -17.84 10.24
CA THR A 462 14.52 -16.99 11.30
C THR A 462 14.73 -15.49 11.02
N ALA A 463 15.94 -15.10 10.59
CA ALA A 463 16.22 -13.72 10.23
C ALA A 463 15.38 -13.27 9.02
N TRP A 464 15.27 -14.13 8.00
CA TRP A 464 14.39 -13.91 6.86
C TRP A 464 12.93 -13.74 7.28
N ALA A 465 12.40 -14.68 8.06
CA ALA A 465 11.03 -14.65 8.56
C ALA A 465 10.70 -13.36 9.34
N SER A 466 11.67 -12.84 10.09
CA SER A 466 11.53 -11.58 10.81
C SER A 466 11.48 -10.38 9.86
N ALA A 467 12.42 -10.30 8.91
CA ALA A 467 12.61 -9.14 8.06
C ALA A 467 11.65 -9.10 6.85
N SER A 468 11.35 -10.26 6.26
CA SER A 468 10.59 -10.34 5.00
C SER A 468 9.10 -10.05 5.12
N THR A 469 8.60 -9.75 6.33
CA THR A 469 7.24 -9.20 6.52
C THR A 469 7.13 -7.75 6.07
N PHE A 470 8.26 -7.07 5.86
CA PHE A 470 8.27 -5.69 5.39
C PHE A 470 7.55 -5.52 4.05
N ARG A 471 6.80 -4.43 3.95
CA ARG A 471 6.15 -3.99 2.71
C ARG A 471 6.60 -2.58 2.36
N GLY A 472 7.25 -2.43 1.22
CA GLY A 472 7.66 -1.12 0.70
C GLY A 472 6.50 -0.20 0.33
N SER A 473 5.31 -0.76 0.14
CA SER A 473 4.08 -0.04 -0.19
C SER A 473 3.59 0.86 0.96
N ASP A 474 3.47 0.33 2.18
CA ASP A 474 2.98 1.05 3.36
C ASP A 474 3.99 1.13 4.51
N LYS A 475 5.22 0.64 4.29
CA LYS A 475 6.32 0.69 5.25
C LYS A 475 6.05 -0.07 6.57
N ARG A 476 5.17 -1.07 6.52
CA ARG A 476 4.85 -1.95 7.66
C ARG A 476 5.67 -3.22 7.64
N GLY A 477 5.73 -3.88 8.79
CA GLY A 477 6.51 -5.12 8.97
C GLY A 477 7.99 -4.85 9.16
N GLY A 478 8.83 -5.89 8.95
CA GLY A 478 10.27 -5.82 9.11
C GLY A 478 10.78 -6.41 10.41
N ALA A 479 12.10 -6.37 10.58
CA ALA A 479 12.79 -7.01 11.70
C ALA A 479 12.71 -6.22 13.01
N ASN A 480 12.51 -4.89 12.93
CA ASN A 480 12.44 -4.04 14.11
C ASN A 480 11.21 -4.39 14.97
N GLY A 481 11.38 -4.37 16.27
CA GLY A 481 10.35 -4.81 17.20
C GLY A 481 10.40 -6.31 17.53
N ALA A 482 11.17 -7.13 16.81
CA ALA A 482 11.20 -8.59 16.98
C ALA A 482 9.79 -9.23 17.08
N ARG A 483 8.83 -8.73 16.28
CA ARG A 483 7.43 -9.17 16.36
C ARG A 483 7.23 -10.63 16.00
N ILE A 484 8.23 -11.25 15.37
CA ILE A 484 8.25 -12.70 15.09
C ILE A 484 8.07 -13.56 16.35
N ARG A 485 8.37 -13.04 17.56
CA ARG A 485 8.14 -13.71 18.85
C ARG A 485 6.76 -13.46 19.46
N LEU A 486 5.96 -12.56 18.85
CA LEU A 486 4.66 -12.10 19.34
C LEU A 486 3.51 -12.64 18.48
N GLU A 487 2.28 -12.58 19.03
CA GLU A 487 1.06 -12.81 18.26
C GLU A 487 0.84 -11.68 17.25
N PRO A 488 0.38 -12.00 16.02
CA PRO A 488 0.05 -13.33 15.52
C PRO A 488 1.26 -14.05 14.89
N GLN A 489 2.37 -13.34 14.60
CA GLN A 489 3.45 -13.78 13.73
C GLN A 489 4.16 -15.06 14.22
N LYS A 490 4.30 -15.23 15.54
CA LYS A 490 4.94 -16.44 16.11
C LYS A 490 4.24 -17.75 15.77
N ASN A 491 2.94 -17.69 15.45
CA ASN A 491 2.10 -18.85 15.18
C ASN A 491 1.85 -19.07 13.69
N TRP A 492 2.34 -18.21 12.80
CA TRP A 492 2.19 -18.42 11.37
C TRP A 492 2.85 -19.72 10.93
N GLU A 493 2.14 -20.50 10.13
CA GLU A 493 2.61 -21.79 9.63
C GLU A 493 3.98 -21.70 8.95
N VAL A 494 4.15 -20.68 8.11
CA VAL A 494 5.40 -20.39 7.36
C VAL A 494 6.63 -20.26 8.26
N ASN A 495 6.45 -19.91 9.52
CA ASN A 495 7.52 -19.73 10.50
C ASN A 495 7.87 -21.01 11.27
N GLU A 496 7.17 -22.12 11.02
CA GLU A 496 7.42 -23.39 11.70
C GLU A 496 7.53 -23.19 13.23
N PRO A 497 6.44 -22.93 13.97
CA PRO A 497 6.48 -22.42 15.35
C PRO A 497 7.40 -23.17 16.32
N ALA A 498 7.50 -24.50 16.20
CA ALA A 498 8.39 -25.31 17.05
C ALA A 498 9.88 -25.04 16.74
N ARG A 499 10.24 -24.89 15.46
CA ARG A 499 11.59 -24.59 15.00
C ARG A 499 11.97 -23.16 15.36
N LEU A 500 11.06 -22.22 15.13
CA LEU A 500 11.21 -20.81 15.52
C LEU A 500 11.47 -20.69 17.02
N LYS A 501 10.66 -21.35 17.86
CA LYS A 501 10.83 -21.34 19.32
C LYS A 501 12.23 -21.79 19.74
N LYS A 502 12.76 -22.88 19.17
CA LYS A 502 14.13 -23.35 19.46
C LYS A 502 15.17 -22.28 19.21
N VAL A 503 15.05 -21.57 18.08
CA VAL A 503 16.00 -20.51 17.71
C VAL A 503 15.87 -19.32 18.64
N LEU A 504 14.64 -18.86 18.94
CA LEU A 504 14.39 -17.74 19.82
C LEU A 504 14.87 -18.02 21.25
N ASP A 505 14.58 -19.20 21.82
CA ASP A 505 15.06 -19.59 23.16
C ASP A 505 16.61 -19.52 23.25
N SER A 506 17.32 -19.93 22.20
CA SER A 506 18.78 -19.87 22.16
C SER A 506 19.29 -18.42 22.05
N LEU A 507 18.69 -17.58 21.21
CA LEU A 507 19.06 -16.18 21.06
C LEU A 507 18.73 -15.37 22.32
N GLU A 508 17.57 -15.59 22.94
CA GLU A 508 17.21 -14.95 24.22
C GLU A 508 18.19 -15.29 25.36
N LYS A 509 18.66 -16.52 25.39
CA LYS A 509 19.71 -16.92 26.34
C LYS A 509 21.00 -16.11 26.11
N ILE A 510 21.46 -16.00 24.86
CA ILE A 510 22.65 -15.22 24.50
C ILE A 510 22.43 -13.75 24.84
N GLN A 511 21.25 -13.19 24.56
CA GLN A 511 20.87 -11.81 24.91
C GLN A 511 20.98 -11.56 26.40
N LYS A 512 20.38 -12.43 27.23
CA LYS A 512 20.40 -12.31 28.70
C LYS A 512 21.82 -12.39 29.25
N GLU A 513 22.60 -13.35 28.79
CA GLU A 513 24.02 -13.52 29.20
C GLU A 513 24.85 -12.29 28.83
N PHE A 514 24.72 -11.80 27.59
CA PHE A 514 25.46 -10.61 27.13
C PHE A 514 25.03 -9.38 27.93
N ASN A 515 23.74 -9.07 27.98
CA ASN A 515 23.24 -7.85 28.62
C ASN A 515 23.54 -7.79 30.13
N SER A 516 23.52 -8.94 30.84
CA SER A 516 23.85 -9.01 32.25
C SER A 516 25.36 -8.89 32.56
N ALA A 517 26.21 -9.25 31.59
CA ALA A 517 27.65 -9.15 31.75
C ALA A 517 28.21 -7.75 31.44
N GLN A 518 27.40 -6.84 30.88
CA GLN A 518 27.86 -5.51 30.47
C GLN A 518 27.83 -4.52 31.63
N SER A 519 28.89 -3.72 31.73
CA SER A 519 28.95 -2.52 32.57
C SER A 519 28.68 -1.27 31.70
N GLY A 520 28.07 -0.23 32.29
CA GLY A 520 27.88 1.04 31.59
C GLY A 520 26.65 1.13 30.67
N GLY A 521 25.66 0.25 30.84
CA GLY A 521 24.33 0.34 30.18
C GLY A 521 24.33 -0.10 28.72
N LYS A 522 25.37 -0.80 28.23
CA LYS A 522 25.41 -1.39 26.89
C LYS A 522 24.46 -2.60 26.83
N LYS A 523 23.64 -2.70 25.76
CA LYS A 523 22.72 -3.82 25.54
C LYS A 523 22.57 -4.12 24.05
N ILE A 524 22.06 -5.32 23.76
CA ILE A 524 21.56 -5.70 22.44
C ILE A 524 20.09 -6.13 22.55
N SER A 525 19.26 -5.73 21.61
CA SER A 525 17.87 -6.20 21.46
C SER A 525 17.82 -7.59 20.87
N LEU A 526 16.69 -8.29 21.04
CA LEU A 526 16.47 -9.56 20.36
C LEU A 526 16.31 -9.35 18.84
N ALA A 527 15.69 -8.23 18.43
CA ALA A 527 15.58 -7.85 17.03
C ALA A 527 16.97 -7.75 16.34
N ASP A 528 17.91 -7.05 16.98
CA ASP A 528 19.27 -6.98 16.47
C ASP A 528 19.97 -8.36 16.50
N LEU A 529 19.72 -9.17 17.51
CA LEU A 529 20.37 -10.49 17.62
C LEU A 529 19.86 -11.48 16.55
N ILE A 530 18.58 -11.41 16.19
CA ILE A 530 18.00 -12.21 15.10
C ILE A 530 18.68 -11.87 13.77
N VAL A 531 18.78 -10.59 13.44
CA VAL A 531 19.44 -10.12 12.21
C VAL A 531 20.93 -10.44 12.22
N LEU A 532 21.60 -10.26 13.34
CA LEU A 532 23.02 -10.59 13.50
C LEU A 532 23.25 -12.10 13.34
N GLY A 533 22.35 -12.93 13.85
CA GLY A 533 22.40 -14.39 13.70
C GLY A 533 22.34 -14.84 12.26
N GLY A 534 21.38 -14.29 11.50
CA GLY A 534 21.28 -14.54 10.05
C GLY A 534 22.53 -14.07 9.31
N SER A 535 23.04 -12.89 9.63
CA SER A 535 24.26 -12.34 9.02
C SER A 535 25.51 -13.19 9.32
N ALA A 536 25.67 -13.67 10.56
CA ALA A 536 26.75 -14.58 10.95
C ALA A 536 26.67 -15.93 10.20
N ALA A 537 25.45 -16.43 10.02
CA ALA A 537 25.22 -17.67 9.27
C ALA A 537 25.56 -17.51 7.77
N VAL A 538 25.22 -16.36 7.16
CA VAL A 538 25.58 -16.03 5.77
C VAL A 538 27.11 -15.93 5.62
N GLU A 539 27.82 -15.28 6.54
CA GLU A 539 29.29 -15.24 6.55
C GLU A 539 29.90 -16.65 6.64
N LYS A 540 29.34 -17.49 7.51
CA LYS A 540 29.77 -18.87 7.67
C LYS A 540 29.55 -19.71 6.40
N ALA A 541 28.38 -19.53 5.77
CA ALA A 541 28.05 -20.21 4.51
C ALA A 541 28.96 -19.77 3.34
N ALA A 542 29.27 -18.47 3.27
CA ALA A 542 30.20 -17.96 2.29
C ALA A 542 31.64 -18.53 2.51
N LYS A 543 32.09 -18.62 3.76
CA LYS A 543 33.35 -19.26 4.13
C LYS A 543 33.37 -20.75 3.76
N ASN A 544 32.26 -21.48 3.98
CA ASN A 544 32.13 -22.87 3.55
C ASN A 544 32.28 -23.01 2.02
N ALA A 545 31.87 -22.00 1.26
CA ALA A 545 32.01 -21.91 -0.20
C ALA A 545 33.42 -21.39 -0.65
N GLY A 546 34.33 -21.09 0.28
CA GLY A 546 35.67 -20.58 -0.03
C GLY A 546 35.79 -19.07 -0.18
N HIS A 547 34.78 -18.30 0.27
CA HIS A 547 34.77 -16.84 0.19
C HIS A 547 34.74 -16.22 1.58
N GLU A 548 35.68 -15.32 1.84
CA GLU A 548 35.66 -14.50 3.05
C GLU A 548 34.89 -13.19 2.76
N VAL A 549 33.75 -13.00 3.45
CA VAL A 549 32.94 -11.80 3.35
C VAL A 549 32.55 -11.32 4.74
N LYS A 550 32.37 -10.01 4.90
CA LYS A 550 31.76 -9.40 6.08
C LYS A 550 30.36 -8.91 5.67
N VAL A 551 29.32 -9.41 6.33
CA VAL A 551 27.96 -8.91 6.16
C VAL A 551 27.81 -7.66 7.02
N PRO A 552 27.55 -6.48 6.46
CA PRO A 552 27.30 -5.25 7.20
C PRO A 552 26.18 -5.43 8.21
N PHE A 553 26.40 -4.92 9.42
CA PHE A 553 25.39 -4.92 10.48
C PHE A 553 25.41 -3.59 11.23
N THR A 554 24.27 -2.96 11.35
CA THR A 554 24.07 -1.72 12.11
C THR A 554 23.10 -2.01 13.26
N PRO A 555 23.54 -1.91 14.54
CA PRO A 555 22.67 -2.08 15.70
C PRO A 555 21.70 -0.91 15.84
N GLY A 556 20.66 -1.09 16.65
CA GLY A 556 19.71 -0.02 16.99
C GLY A 556 18.24 -0.41 16.84
N ARG A 557 17.93 -1.66 16.44
CA ARG A 557 16.58 -2.20 16.56
C ARG A 557 16.21 -2.39 18.01
N THR A 558 14.92 -2.30 18.33
CA THR A 558 14.39 -2.50 19.68
C THR A 558 13.32 -3.59 19.67
N ASP A 559 12.92 -4.04 20.85
CA ASP A 559 11.96 -5.13 21.00
C ASP A 559 10.59 -4.54 21.42
N ALA A 560 9.58 -4.67 20.55
CA ALA A 560 8.21 -4.26 20.84
C ALA A 560 7.56 -5.20 21.88
N SER A 561 6.56 -4.72 22.58
CA SER A 561 5.69 -5.55 23.41
C SER A 561 4.46 -6.04 22.64
N GLN A 562 3.68 -6.96 23.25
CA GLN A 562 2.41 -7.40 22.67
C GLN A 562 1.40 -6.24 22.61
N GLU A 563 1.40 -5.37 23.62
CA GLU A 563 0.53 -4.19 23.72
C GLU A 563 0.86 -3.14 22.63
N GLN A 564 2.09 -3.13 22.14
CA GLN A 564 2.54 -2.30 21.01
C GLN A 564 2.32 -2.95 19.64
N THR A 565 1.62 -4.09 19.61
CA THR A 565 1.38 -4.86 18.36
C THR A 565 -0.13 -4.95 18.15
N ASP A 566 -0.62 -4.28 17.10
CA ASP A 566 -2.00 -4.42 16.64
C ASP A 566 -2.16 -5.79 15.96
N ALA A 567 -2.44 -6.81 16.78
CA ALA A 567 -2.44 -8.20 16.33
C ALA A 567 -3.45 -8.45 15.18
N ALA A 568 -4.61 -7.82 15.22
CA ALA A 568 -5.64 -7.97 14.20
C ALA A 568 -5.20 -7.39 12.86
N SER A 569 -4.66 -6.15 12.87
CA SER A 569 -4.17 -5.52 11.64
C SER A 569 -2.82 -6.08 11.19
N PHE A 570 -2.05 -6.70 12.08
CA PHE A 570 -0.78 -7.36 11.74
C PHE A 570 -0.97 -8.70 11.03
N ALA A 571 -2.12 -9.34 11.22
CA ALA A 571 -2.44 -10.64 10.58
C ALA A 571 -2.40 -10.57 9.04
N VAL A 572 -2.69 -9.42 8.43
CA VAL A 572 -2.62 -9.24 6.97
C VAL A 572 -1.20 -9.32 6.39
N LEU A 573 -0.18 -9.28 7.24
CA LEU A 573 1.23 -9.45 6.84
C LEU A 573 1.62 -10.93 6.71
N GLU A 574 0.75 -11.88 7.10
CA GLU A 574 1.00 -13.31 6.89
C GLU A 574 1.09 -13.60 5.39
N PRO A 575 2.23 -14.14 4.91
CA PRO A 575 2.39 -14.38 3.49
C PRO A 575 1.50 -15.53 3.00
N LEU A 576 0.80 -15.32 1.88
CA LEU A 576 0.11 -16.39 1.13
C LEU A 576 1.12 -17.36 0.52
N ALA A 577 2.28 -16.83 0.12
CA ALA A 577 3.45 -17.60 -0.26
C ALA A 577 4.73 -16.87 0.16
N ASP A 578 5.70 -17.62 0.62
CA ASP A 578 7.10 -17.18 0.76
C ASP A 578 8.00 -18.08 -0.07
N VAL A 579 8.04 -17.77 -1.34
CA VAL A 579 8.75 -18.58 -2.34
C VAL A 579 10.27 -18.61 -2.08
N PHE A 580 10.80 -17.59 -1.40
CA PHE A 580 12.20 -17.60 -0.96
C PHE A 580 12.50 -18.78 0.00
N ARG A 581 11.51 -19.19 0.82
CA ARG A 581 11.56 -20.39 1.66
C ARG A 581 10.78 -21.57 1.08
N ASN A 582 10.40 -21.49 -0.19
CA ASN A 582 9.63 -22.52 -0.90
C ASN A 582 8.31 -22.90 -0.20
N TYR A 583 7.60 -21.89 0.33
CA TYR A 583 6.31 -22.05 0.99
C TYR A 583 5.20 -21.45 0.14
N ALA A 584 4.10 -22.16 0.03
CA ALA A 584 2.82 -21.65 -0.44
C ALA A 584 1.70 -22.19 0.45
N LYS A 585 0.78 -21.30 0.85
CA LYS A 585 -0.43 -21.68 1.57
C LYS A 585 -1.32 -22.56 0.68
N SER A 586 -2.08 -23.45 1.27
CA SER A 586 -3.01 -24.31 0.51
C SER A 586 -3.90 -23.48 -0.42
N GLY A 587 -3.98 -23.89 -1.69
CA GLY A 587 -4.74 -23.15 -2.74
C GLY A 587 -3.93 -22.13 -3.56
N TYR A 588 -2.67 -21.87 -3.21
CA TYR A 588 -1.84 -20.87 -3.91
C TYR A 588 -0.64 -21.47 -4.67
N ALA A 589 -0.52 -22.78 -4.73
CA ALA A 589 0.60 -23.45 -5.40
C ALA A 589 0.67 -23.20 -6.93
N GLU A 590 -0.47 -22.93 -7.56
CA GLU A 590 -0.56 -22.71 -9.01
C GLU A 590 -0.03 -21.32 -9.47
N HIS A 591 0.17 -20.37 -8.55
CA HIS A 591 0.56 -18.99 -8.82
C HIS A 591 1.83 -18.57 -8.09
N VAL A 592 2.67 -19.53 -7.70
CA VAL A 592 3.85 -19.25 -6.87
C VAL A 592 4.86 -18.31 -7.54
N GLU A 593 5.01 -18.38 -8.86
CA GLU A 593 5.90 -17.48 -9.60
C GLU A 593 5.40 -16.03 -9.61
N GLU A 594 4.10 -15.81 -9.67
CA GLU A 594 3.49 -14.48 -9.58
C GLU A 594 3.60 -13.93 -8.16
N LEU A 595 3.32 -14.76 -7.16
CA LEU A 595 3.48 -14.41 -5.74
C LEU A 595 4.93 -14.16 -5.35
N LEU A 596 5.90 -14.81 -6.02
CA LEU A 596 7.33 -14.49 -5.86
C LEU A 596 7.63 -13.06 -6.31
N VAL A 597 7.15 -12.68 -7.50
CA VAL A 597 7.35 -11.33 -8.05
C VAL A 597 6.66 -10.29 -7.17
N ASP A 598 5.42 -10.55 -6.74
CA ASP A 598 4.68 -9.69 -5.84
C ASP A 598 5.43 -9.46 -4.51
N ARG A 599 5.92 -10.52 -3.87
CA ARG A 599 6.72 -10.42 -2.64
C ARG A 599 8.03 -9.69 -2.87
N ALA A 600 8.70 -9.93 -4.01
CA ALA A 600 9.93 -9.23 -4.35
C ALA A 600 9.71 -7.72 -4.51
N GLN A 601 8.61 -7.32 -5.14
CA GLN A 601 8.22 -5.92 -5.29
C GLN A 601 7.92 -5.28 -3.92
N LEU A 602 7.14 -5.94 -3.07
CA LEU A 602 6.88 -5.46 -1.69
C LEU A 602 8.17 -5.31 -0.87
N LEU A 603 9.17 -6.15 -1.09
CA LEU A 603 10.51 -6.03 -0.49
C LEU A 603 11.41 -5.03 -1.23
N THR A 604 10.89 -4.33 -2.24
CA THR A 604 11.64 -3.38 -3.08
C THR A 604 12.81 -4.00 -3.87
N LEU A 605 12.77 -5.32 -4.10
CA LEU A 605 13.84 -6.04 -4.79
C LEU A 605 13.74 -5.86 -6.30
N THR A 606 14.90 -5.71 -6.94
CA THR A 606 15.01 -5.83 -8.39
C THR A 606 15.01 -7.29 -8.83
N ALA A 607 14.83 -7.58 -10.12
CA ALA A 607 14.88 -8.94 -10.64
C ALA A 607 16.21 -9.66 -10.37
N PRO A 608 17.41 -9.02 -10.51
CA PRO A 608 18.66 -9.63 -10.07
C PRO A 608 18.73 -9.92 -8.56
N GLU A 609 18.27 -9.00 -7.69
CA GLU A 609 18.24 -9.20 -6.24
C GLU A 609 17.30 -10.35 -5.84
N MET A 610 16.12 -10.43 -6.43
CA MET A 610 15.20 -11.56 -6.26
C MET A 610 15.87 -12.88 -6.67
N THR A 611 16.53 -12.90 -7.83
CA THR A 611 17.20 -14.09 -8.37
C THR A 611 18.30 -14.62 -7.47
N VAL A 612 19.21 -13.75 -7.01
CA VAL A 612 20.31 -14.20 -6.12
C VAL A 612 19.79 -14.67 -4.78
N LEU A 613 18.74 -14.03 -4.23
CA LEU A 613 18.15 -14.45 -2.97
C LEU A 613 17.48 -15.82 -3.08
N VAL A 614 16.72 -16.10 -4.13
CA VAL A 614 16.11 -17.42 -4.31
C VAL A 614 17.20 -18.49 -4.42
N GLY A 615 18.19 -18.30 -5.31
CA GLY A 615 19.27 -19.28 -5.49
C GLY A 615 20.09 -19.51 -4.22
N GLY A 616 20.41 -18.45 -3.49
CA GLY A 616 21.14 -18.54 -2.23
C GLY A 616 20.33 -19.20 -1.11
N MET A 617 19.07 -18.85 -0.95
CA MET A 617 18.18 -19.46 0.05
C MET A 617 18.00 -20.95 -0.19
N ARG A 618 17.98 -21.42 -1.45
CA ARG A 618 17.93 -22.84 -1.81
C ARG A 618 19.20 -23.58 -1.37
N VAL A 619 20.39 -23.09 -1.72
CA VAL A 619 21.63 -23.77 -1.33
C VAL A 619 21.91 -23.69 0.17
N LEU A 620 21.31 -22.73 0.88
CA LEU A 620 21.34 -22.65 2.34
C LEU A 620 20.29 -23.55 3.01
N SER A 621 19.49 -24.29 2.23
CA SER A 621 18.48 -25.26 2.72
C SER A 621 17.46 -24.62 3.66
N THR A 622 16.95 -23.43 3.31
CA THR A 622 16.00 -22.66 4.14
C THR A 622 14.54 -22.98 3.86
N ASN A 623 14.28 -23.97 3.03
CA ASN A 623 12.93 -24.36 2.62
C ASN A 623 12.04 -24.71 3.82
N PHE A 624 10.78 -24.29 3.74
CA PHE A 624 9.72 -24.70 4.66
C PHE A 624 9.61 -26.25 4.70
N GLY A 625 9.39 -26.80 5.90
CA GLY A 625 9.34 -28.22 6.10
C GLY A 625 10.64 -28.96 5.76
N GLN A 626 11.74 -28.24 5.58
CA GLN A 626 13.06 -28.75 5.21
C GLN A 626 13.03 -29.59 3.93
N THR A 627 12.11 -29.28 3.01
CA THR A 627 12.01 -29.94 1.71
C THR A 627 13.25 -29.70 0.87
N LYS A 628 13.56 -30.65 -0.04
CA LYS A 628 14.73 -30.56 -0.93
C LYS A 628 14.39 -30.03 -2.32
N HIS A 629 13.14 -29.55 -2.52
CA HIS A 629 12.75 -29.00 -3.82
C HIS A 629 13.50 -27.70 -4.11
N GLY A 630 14.16 -27.62 -5.24
CA GLY A 630 15.00 -26.48 -5.60
C GLY A 630 16.40 -26.46 -4.97
N VAL A 631 16.71 -27.39 -4.05
CA VAL A 631 18.06 -27.51 -3.46
C VAL A 631 18.95 -28.26 -4.44
N PHE A 632 19.40 -27.54 -5.48
CA PHE A 632 20.22 -28.11 -6.57
C PHE A 632 21.71 -28.04 -6.22
N THR A 633 22.09 -28.66 -5.10
CA THR A 633 23.49 -28.72 -4.64
C THR A 633 23.70 -29.94 -3.75
N ASP A 634 24.91 -30.51 -3.82
CA ASP A 634 25.41 -31.50 -2.86
C ASP A 634 26.14 -30.83 -1.69
N ARG A 635 26.38 -29.51 -1.73
CA ARG A 635 27.09 -28.71 -0.74
C ARG A 635 26.12 -27.81 0.04
N VAL A 636 25.13 -28.40 0.69
CA VAL A 636 24.14 -27.66 1.48
C VAL A 636 24.82 -26.80 2.55
N GLU A 637 24.17 -25.68 2.91
CA GLU A 637 24.69 -24.68 3.84
C GLU A 637 26.04 -24.04 3.42
N SER A 638 26.32 -24.08 2.10
CA SER A 638 27.45 -23.37 1.48
C SER A 638 26.89 -22.39 0.45
N LEU A 639 27.28 -21.13 0.54
CA LEU A 639 26.76 -20.08 -0.34
C LEU A 639 27.42 -20.13 -1.71
N THR A 640 26.96 -21.07 -2.54
CA THR A 640 27.46 -21.33 -3.90
C THR A 640 26.43 -20.97 -4.94
N SER A 641 26.86 -20.77 -6.21
CA SER A 641 25.94 -20.60 -7.34
C SER A 641 25.40 -21.92 -7.91
N ASP A 642 25.55 -23.03 -7.19
CA ASP A 642 25.15 -24.38 -7.62
C ASP A 642 23.70 -24.45 -8.10
N PHE A 643 22.79 -23.69 -7.48
CA PHE A 643 21.40 -23.60 -7.92
C PHE A 643 21.30 -23.29 -9.42
N PHE A 644 21.98 -22.27 -9.88
CA PHE A 644 21.97 -21.81 -11.27
C PHE A 644 22.70 -22.77 -12.19
N VAL A 645 23.89 -23.22 -11.77
CA VAL A 645 24.71 -24.18 -12.53
C VAL A 645 23.93 -25.46 -12.81
N ASN A 646 23.30 -26.03 -11.79
CA ASN A 646 22.57 -27.30 -11.92
C ASN A 646 21.19 -27.14 -12.57
N LEU A 647 20.51 -26.01 -12.39
CA LEU A 647 19.27 -25.70 -13.10
C LEU A 647 19.46 -25.62 -14.60
N LEU A 648 20.58 -25.00 -15.04
CA LEU A 648 20.88 -24.76 -16.46
C LEU A 648 21.76 -25.86 -17.10
N ASP A 649 22.11 -26.89 -16.34
CA ASP A 649 22.93 -28.01 -16.83
C ASP A 649 22.24 -28.73 -18.01
N MET A 650 22.91 -28.77 -19.16
CA MET A 650 22.41 -29.42 -20.37
C MET A 650 22.26 -30.94 -20.21
N GLY A 651 23.00 -31.57 -19.29
CA GLY A 651 22.89 -32.98 -18.97
C GLY A 651 21.63 -33.33 -18.19
N THR A 652 20.95 -32.32 -17.61
CA THR A 652 19.71 -32.49 -16.85
C THR A 652 18.49 -32.24 -17.73
N GLY A 653 17.55 -33.19 -17.74
CA GLY A 653 16.21 -33.02 -18.33
C GLY A 653 15.16 -32.85 -17.23
N TRP A 654 14.12 -32.05 -17.49
CA TRP A 654 13.04 -31.83 -16.55
C TRP A 654 11.73 -32.44 -17.05
N LYS A 655 10.94 -33.00 -16.13
CA LYS A 655 9.59 -33.52 -16.41
C LYS A 655 8.70 -33.33 -15.19
N PRO A 656 7.36 -33.18 -15.36
CA PRO A 656 6.44 -33.19 -14.24
C PRO A 656 6.57 -34.46 -13.39
N SER A 657 6.44 -34.35 -12.08
CA SER A 657 6.38 -35.49 -11.18
C SER A 657 5.07 -36.27 -11.38
N SER A 658 5.11 -37.56 -11.20
CA SER A 658 3.92 -38.42 -11.39
C SER A 658 2.85 -38.24 -10.29
N GLY A 659 3.20 -37.64 -9.16
CA GLY A 659 2.31 -37.51 -8.00
C GLY A 659 1.82 -36.08 -7.72
N ASP A 660 2.47 -35.08 -8.30
CA ASP A 660 2.17 -33.68 -8.06
C ASP A 660 2.49 -32.85 -9.32
N LYS A 661 1.48 -32.16 -9.85
CA LYS A 661 1.59 -31.34 -11.08
C LYS A 661 2.49 -30.10 -10.92
N ASP A 662 2.70 -29.64 -9.69
CA ASP A 662 3.48 -28.45 -9.34
C ASP A 662 4.92 -28.79 -8.95
N LEU A 663 5.27 -30.09 -8.90
CA LEU A 663 6.61 -30.58 -8.73
C LEU A 663 7.18 -31.17 -10.02
N PHE A 664 8.48 -31.00 -10.18
CA PHE A 664 9.24 -31.46 -11.34
C PHE A 664 10.45 -32.27 -10.92
N GLU A 665 10.74 -33.31 -11.69
CA GLU A 665 11.92 -34.14 -11.52
C GLU A 665 12.99 -33.75 -12.54
N GLY A 666 14.19 -33.40 -12.04
CA GLY A 666 15.40 -33.24 -12.84
C GLY A 666 16.11 -34.58 -12.96
N TYR A 667 16.19 -35.14 -14.17
CA TYR A 667 16.84 -36.41 -14.44
C TYR A 667 18.05 -36.28 -15.32
N ASP A 668 19.05 -37.12 -15.10
CA ASP A 668 20.21 -37.24 -15.97
C ASP A 668 19.78 -37.82 -17.33
N ARG A 669 20.07 -37.10 -18.41
CA ARG A 669 19.60 -37.44 -19.77
C ARG A 669 20.20 -38.75 -20.31
N VAL A 670 21.37 -39.19 -19.80
CA VAL A 670 22.04 -40.40 -20.23
C VAL A 670 21.52 -41.61 -19.49
N THR A 671 21.43 -41.52 -18.16
CA THR A 671 21.09 -42.63 -17.28
C THR A 671 19.59 -42.73 -16.96
N GLY A 672 18.82 -41.66 -17.17
CA GLY A 672 17.42 -41.56 -16.78
C GLY A 672 17.18 -41.42 -15.27
N LYS A 673 18.24 -41.37 -14.47
CA LYS A 673 18.11 -41.29 -13.00
C LYS A 673 17.72 -39.88 -12.57
N VAL A 674 16.75 -39.81 -11.63
CA VAL A 674 16.39 -38.52 -10.99
C VAL A 674 17.54 -38.04 -10.12
N LYS A 675 17.96 -36.80 -10.33
CA LYS A 675 19.01 -36.11 -9.58
C LYS A 675 18.42 -35.03 -8.66
N TRP A 676 17.45 -34.32 -9.14
CA TRP A 676 16.89 -33.14 -8.49
C TRP A 676 15.35 -33.20 -8.47
N SER A 677 14.76 -32.42 -7.58
CA SER A 677 13.34 -32.07 -7.64
C SER A 677 13.18 -30.56 -7.44
N GLY A 678 12.27 -29.94 -8.16
CA GLY A 678 12.02 -28.50 -8.09
C GLY A 678 10.56 -28.14 -8.22
N THR A 679 10.19 -26.96 -7.77
CA THR A 679 8.86 -26.40 -7.95
C THR A 679 8.78 -25.56 -9.23
N ARG A 680 7.59 -25.09 -9.60
CA ARG A 680 7.40 -24.12 -10.69
C ARG A 680 8.27 -22.89 -10.50
N ALA A 681 8.32 -22.37 -9.26
CA ALA A 681 9.12 -21.20 -8.90
C ALA A 681 10.63 -21.40 -9.04
N ASP A 682 11.13 -22.64 -8.92
CA ASP A 682 12.55 -22.92 -9.18
C ASP A 682 12.83 -22.97 -10.70
N LEU A 683 11.91 -23.59 -11.46
CA LEU A 683 12.10 -23.78 -12.90
C LEU A 683 11.87 -22.50 -13.71
N VAL A 684 11.13 -21.52 -13.19
CA VAL A 684 10.90 -20.25 -13.91
C VAL A 684 12.20 -19.50 -14.20
N PHE A 685 13.24 -19.66 -13.37
CA PHE A 685 14.57 -19.07 -13.59
C PHE A 685 15.33 -19.71 -14.77
N GLY A 686 14.88 -20.87 -15.22
CA GLY A 686 15.42 -21.50 -16.44
C GLY A 686 14.52 -21.36 -17.66
N SER A 687 13.22 -21.02 -17.46
CA SER A 687 12.21 -21.00 -18.54
C SER A 687 11.79 -19.59 -18.97
N ASN A 688 11.65 -18.64 -18.04
CA ASN A 688 11.40 -17.24 -18.38
C ASN A 688 12.66 -16.61 -18.97
N SER A 689 12.58 -16.01 -20.16
CA SER A 689 13.76 -15.52 -20.88
C SER A 689 14.55 -14.45 -20.12
N GLN A 690 13.91 -13.56 -19.40
CA GLN A 690 14.57 -12.51 -18.62
C GLN A 690 15.22 -13.08 -17.37
N LEU A 691 14.52 -13.91 -16.60
CA LEU A 691 15.08 -14.55 -15.41
C LEU A 691 16.20 -15.53 -15.76
N ARG A 692 16.06 -16.24 -16.90
CA ARG A 692 17.13 -17.11 -17.41
C ARG A 692 18.39 -16.33 -17.77
N ALA A 693 18.27 -15.19 -18.44
CA ALA A 693 19.42 -14.35 -18.76
C ALA A 693 20.18 -13.89 -17.48
N ILE A 694 19.45 -13.58 -16.40
CA ILE A 694 20.05 -13.26 -15.10
C ILE A 694 20.69 -14.51 -14.48
N ALA A 695 20.00 -15.65 -14.49
CA ALA A 695 20.50 -16.91 -13.95
C ALA A 695 21.78 -17.36 -14.66
N GLU A 696 21.89 -17.19 -15.98
CA GLU A 696 23.08 -17.49 -16.78
C GLU A 696 24.30 -16.69 -16.30
N VAL A 697 24.13 -15.42 -15.92
CA VAL A 697 25.23 -14.61 -15.34
C VAL A 697 25.81 -15.30 -14.09
N TYR A 698 24.95 -15.79 -13.19
CA TYR A 698 25.39 -16.43 -11.94
C TYR A 698 25.85 -17.90 -12.15
N ALA A 699 25.49 -18.53 -13.25
CA ALA A 699 25.94 -19.88 -13.59
C ALA A 699 27.33 -19.91 -14.27
N CYS A 700 27.86 -18.77 -14.72
CA CYS A 700 29.18 -18.69 -15.34
C CYS A 700 30.30 -19.02 -14.35
N ASP A 701 31.39 -19.65 -14.84
CA ASP A 701 32.52 -20.12 -14.02
C ASP A 701 33.23 -18.99 -13.25
N ASP A 702 33.22 -17.77 -13.77
CA ASP A 702 33.85 -16.59 -13.17
C ASP A 702 32.93 -15.82 -12.20
N SER A 703 31.71 -16.27 -12.00
CA SER A 703 30.67 -15.51 -11.29
C SER A 703 30.51 -15.86 -9.79
N GLN A 704 31.26 -16.81 -9.25
CA GLN A 704 31.12 -17.26 -7.86
C GLN A 704 31.24 -16.10 -6.85
N LYS A 705 32.26 -15.27 -7.00
CA LYS A 705 32.49 -14.11 -6.12
C LYS A 705 31.40 -13.06 -6.31
N LYS A 706 30.97 -12.83 -7.56
CA LYS A 706 29.86 -11.90 -7.87
C LYS A 706 28.57 -12.36 -7.20
N PHE A 707 28.22 -13.65 -7.32
CA PHE A 707 27.04 -14.22 -6.69
C PHE A 707 27.02 -13.99 -5.18
N VAL A 708 28.12 -14.32 -4.47
CA VAL A 708 28.23 -14.11 -3.03
C VAL A 708 28.09 -12.64 -2.66
N THR A 709 28.75 -11.75 -3.42
CA THR A 709 28.69 -10.31 -3.17
C THR A 709 27.27 -9.75 -3.36
N ASP A 710 26.61 -10.15 -4.44
CA ASP A 710 25.26 -9.67 -4.76
C ASP A 710 24.21 -10.24 -3.80
N PHE A 711 24.38 -11.50 -3.37
CA PHE A 711 23.54 -12.09 -2.31
C PHE A 711 23.66 -11.31 -1.01
N VAL A 712 24.88 -10.99 -0.56
CA VAL A 712 25.11 -10.22 0.66
C VAL A 712 24.46 -8.84 0.57
N LYS A 713 24.54 -8.15 -0.58
CA LYS A 713 23.89 -6.85 -0.78
C LYS A 713 22.38 -6.96 -0.69
N ALA A 714 21.78 -7.92 -1.40
CA ALA A 714 20.34 -8.14 -1.39
C ALA A 714 19.85 -8.59 0.00
N TRP A 715 20.60 -9.44 0.69
CA TRP A 715 20.35 -9.82 2.08
C TRP A 715 20.32 -8.60 3.01
N CYS A 716 21.34 -7.75 2.96
CA CYS A 716 21.42 -6.53 3.78
C CYS A 716 20.26 -5.58 3.48
N LYS A 717 19.84 -5.46 2.22
CA LYS A 717 18.69 -4.64 1.83
C LYS A 717 17.42 -5.12 2.53
N VAL A 718 17.14 -6.43 2.53
CA VAL A 718 15.97 -6.98 3.22
C VAL A 718 16.07 -6.83 4.73
N MET A 719 17.25 -7.13 5.31
CA MET A 719 17.45 -7.01 6.76
C MET A 719 17.31 -5.58 7.30
N ASN A 720 17.54 -4.58 6.47
CA ASN A 720 17.48 -3.16 6.83
C ASN A 720 16.26 -2.42 6.24
N ALA A 721 15.34 -3.11 5.60
CA ALA A 721 14.23 -2.49 4.89
C ALA A 721 13.36 -1.56 5.77
N ASP A 722 13.25 -1.88 7.07
CA ASP A 722 12.52 -1.11 8.07
C ASP A 722 13.40 -0.17 8.93
N ARG A 723 14.66 0.04 8.54
CA ARG A 723 15.60 0.91 9.24
C ARG A 723 15.62 2.30 8.62
N PHE A 724 14.61 3.10 8.96
CA PHE A 724 14.46 4.48 8.49
C PHE A 724 15.40 5.48 9.19
N ASP A 725 16.22 5.02 10.09
CA ASP A 725 17.24 5.75 10.84
C ASP A 725 18.65 5.60 10.27
N ILE A 726 18.82 4.77 9.23
CA ILE A 726 20.09 4.58 8.53
C ILE A 726 20.01 5.33 7.20
N GLU A 727 20.90 6.32 6.98
CA GLU A 727 21.05 7.03 5.71
C GLU A 727 21.78 6.20 4.66
#